data_cae9de06d21e987ec5f4d6ecf22a5bf8
#
_entry.id   cae9de06d21e987ec5f4d6ecf22a5bf8
#
_cell.length_a   1.000
_cell.length_b   1.000
_cell.length_c   1.000
_cell.angle_alpha   90.00
_cell.angle_beta   90.00
_cell.angle_gamma   90.00
#
_symmetry.space_group_name_H-M   'P 1'
#
loop_
_entity.id
_entity.type
_entity.pdbx_description
1 polymer ?
#
loop_
_entity_poly.entity_id
_entity_poly.type
_entity_poly.pdbx_seq_one_letter_code
_entity_poly.pdbx_strand_id
1 'polypeptide(L)'
;MKAVLSLVGLAALAALPFVITSSYYLPLITTIVIYSILVLGLDIVFGYTGEVSIGHAALFGVGAYTAGMMSLHFGLGFWWALPAGIIVTALFGALLALPALTVTGPYLAMVTLAFGTIVITLINEMTEISLGSWWPIALGIVATGICALVLGARSLKLSSLVQIIGTVAFGLLMIGMVLAIYPAKPLFTHFNLTNGPLGIELRTPIFLDVRDWLDISLKRMKEVEYYYISTIALVLTIVVINRLIASRYGRAFEALRDSPIASDCMGVSVYRHKVMAFVVSAGFAGLAGVLYAYFRQYIAPESFGFGQSVEFLLAVAMGGRKSRLGPIIGSAIIVFLPNILSDLQLFRTTAGIIAAIAVIAGFLAYRRDKTQGGSILTAVALCVALFVFSLFLERIVDWKLTIYGLMILFVVYYLPDGIMGFVRQMLARIAPSLVAKHETINVQADQSKVWGATAAGVPVGATLLAGRQILMQFGGLKALNLVDLDVKRGTIHGLIGPNGSGKSTMMNCLTGIYVPTSGEVAFNGQAIAGKSSPEIAAAGIARTFQNVQLFSELTCIENVMVGLHHSYTSSFFSVAAGLPVARHEERAARERAMSILQFVGLESLANEEARNLPYGKMRLLEIGRALALDPQLLLLDEPAAGLTAPDIRELIEIIRKIKAHSITIILIEHHMDVVMSISDTVTVLDFGQKIAEGQPADVQANPRVIEAYLGGSVAAAH
;
A
#
# COMPACT_ATOMS: atom_id res chain seq x y z
N MET A 1 -18.15 -18.47 17.52
CA MET A 1 -18.38 -19.00 16.16
C MET A 1 -17.14 -18.86 15.27
N LYS A 2 -16.51 -17.65 15.11
CA LYS A 2 -15.27 -17.46 14.30
C LYS A 2 -14.11 -18.38 14.74
N ALA A 3 -13.84 -18.49 16.04
CA ALA A 3 -12.78 -19.35 16.59
C ALA A 3 -13.02 -20.85 16.33
N VAL A 4 -14.26 -21.31 16.44
CA VAL A 4 -14.64 -22.69 16.14
C VAL A 4 -14.47 -23.00 14.65
N LEU A 5 -14.86 -22.07 13.76
CA LEU A 5 -14.70 -22.23 12.31
C LEU A 5 -13.22 -22.29 11.91
N SER A 6 -12.36 -21.47 12.53
CA SER A 6 -10.92 -21.51 12.28
C SER A 6 -10.26 -22.79 12.81
N LEU A 7 -10.72 -23.31 13.96
CA LEU A 7 -10.26 -24.59 14.52
C LEU A 7 -10.66 -25.77 13.63
N VAL A 8 -11.89 -25.77 13.14
CA VAL A 8 -12.39 -26.80 12.20
C VAL A 8 -11.60 -26.74 10.88
N GLY A 9 -11.32 -25.53 10.36
CA GLY A 9 -10.50 -25.36 9.17
C GLY A 9 -9.06 -25.85 9.35
N LEU A 10 -8.43 -25.57 10.50
CA LEU A 10 -7.11 -26.09 10.85
C LEU A 10 -7.10 -27.63 11.00
N ALA A 11 -8.11 -28.19 11.64
CA ALA A 11 -8.25 -29.63 11.77
C ALA A 11 -8.44 -30.31 10.41
N ALA A 12 -9.24 -29.72 9.52
CA ALA A 12 -9.44 -30.22 8.15
C ALA A 12 -8.12 -30.18 7.36
N LEU A 13 -7.35 -29.09 7.44
CA LEU A 13 -6.02 -29.00 6.82
C LEU A 13 -5.06 -30.05 7.39
N ALA A 14 -5.06 -30.26 8.70
CA ALA A 14 -4.21 -31.26 9.33
C ALA A 14 -4.58 -32.70 8.93
N ALA A 15 -5.88 -32.99 8.76
CA ALA A 15 -6.37 -34.31 8.37
C ALA A 15 -6.21 -34.62 6.86
N LEU A 16 -5.97 -33.61 6.03
CA LEU A 16 -6.01 -33.73 4.56
C LEU A 16 -5.02 -34.78 3.99
N PRO A 17 -3.76 -34.93 4.46
CA PRO A 17 -2.85 -35.96 3.98
C PRO A 17 -3.30 -37.39 4.29
N PHE A 18 -4.14 -37.59 5.31
CA PHE A 18 -4.69 -38.91 5.64
C PHE A 18 -5.88 -39.28 4.76
N VAL A 19 -6.64 -38.28 4.30
CA VAL A 19 -7.78 -38.47 3.40
C VAL A 19 -7.31 -38.63 1.95
N ILE A 20 -6.33 -37.82 1.53
CA ILE A 20 -5.79 -37.83 0.18
C ILE A 20 -4.57 -38.75 0.15
N THR A 21 -4.78 -39.99 -0.21
CA THR A 21 -3.72 -41.01 -0.29
C THR A 21 -2.96 -41.00 -1.63
N SER A 22 -3.51 -40.32 -2.64
CA SER A 22 -2.91 -40.24 -3.98
C SER A 22 -1.62 -39.40 -4.00
N SER A 23 -0.53 -39.96 -4.52
CA SER A 23 0.75 -39.27 -4.77
C SER A 23 0.67 -38.19 -5.86
N TYR A 24 -0.47 -38.03 -6.52
CA TYR A 24 -0.69 -37.00 -7.53
C TYR A 24 -1.28 -35.72 -6.90
N TYR A 25 -2.30 -35.85 -6.07
CA TYR A 25 -3.03 -34.69 -5.55
C TYR A 25 -2.32 -33.98 -4.39
N LEU A 26 -1.61 -34.70 -3.53
CA LEU A 26 -0.92 -34.08 -2.40
C LEU A 26 0.20 -33.09 -2.83
N PRO A 27 1.05 -33.40 -3.83
CA PRO A 27 1.97 -32.42 -4.39
C PRO A 27 1.30 -31.19 -5.01
N LEU A 28 0.16 -31.33 -5.66
CA LEU A 28 -0.60 -30.19 -6.20
C LEU A 28 -1.10 -29.28 -5.09
N ILE A 29 -1.65 -29.86 -4.02
CA ILE A 29 -2.13 -29.10 -2.87
C ILE A 29 -0.98 -28.40 -2.16
N THR A 30 0.17 -29.06 -2.00
CA THR A 30 1.37 -28.43 -1.44
C THR A 30 1.82 -27.24 -2.30
N THR A 31 1.77 -27.36 -3.62
CA THR A 31 2.06 -26.24 -4.52
C THR A 31 1.06 -25.08 -4.35
N ILE A 32 -0.24 -25.38 -4.19
CA ILE A 32 -1.28 -24.37 -3.90
C ILE A 32 -0.95 -23.64 -2.60
N VAL A 33 -0.58 -24.37 -1.56
CA VAL A 33 -0.20 -23.80 -0.25
C VAL A 33 1.00 -22.86 -0.40
N ILE A 34 2.04 -23.28 -1.12
CA ILE A 34 3.24 -22.47 -1.35
C ILE A 34 2.91 -21.22 -2.18
N TYR A 35 2.16 -21.37 -3.27
CA TYR A 35 1.76 -20.23 -4.11
C TYR A 35 0.84 -19.27 -3.34
N SER A 36 0.01 -19.77 -2.45
CA SER A 36 -0.84 -18.93 -1.60
C SER A 36 -0.03 -17.99 -0.70
N ILE A 37 1.14 -18.42 -0.21
CA ILE A 37 2.04 -17.55 0.57
C ILE A 37 2.53 -16.37 -0.28
N LEU A 38 2.98 -16.65 -1.50
CA LEU A 38 3.44 -15.62 -2.44
C LEU A 38 2.30 -14.68 -2.82
N VAL A 39 1.14 -15.24 -3.21
CA VAL A 39 -0.02 -14.49 -3.70
C VAL A 39 -0.61 -13.60 -2.58
N LEU A 40 -0.62 -14.07 -1.33
CA LEU A 40 -0.95 -13.25 -0.15
C LEU A 40 0.03 -12.08 0.03
N GLY A 41 1.32 -12.32 -0.18
CA GLY A 41 2.34 -11.27 -0.19
C GLY A 41 2.12 -10.26 -1.31
N LEU A 42 1.84 -10.72 -2.53
CA LEU A 42 1.54 -9.89 -3.69
C LEU A 42 0.27 -9.04 -3.49
N ASP A 43 -0.74 -9.56 -2.80
CA ASP A 43 -1.97 -8.82 -2.49
C ASP A 43 -1.70 -7.57 -1.62
N ILE A 44 -0.63 -7.55 -0.81
CA ILE A 44 -0.22 -6.34 -0.08
C ILE A 44 0.13 -5.21 -1.07
N VAL A 45 0.89 -5.51 -2.12
CA VAL A 45 1.30 -4.52 -3.12
C VAL A 45 0.15 -4.22 -4.08
N PHE A 46 -0.50 -5.24 -4.64
CA PHE A 46 -1.54 -5.05 -5.64
C PHE A 46 -2.89 -4.66 -5.04
N GLY A 47 -3.34 -5.36 -4.00
CA GLY A 47 -4.66 -5.16 -3.40
C GLY A 47 -4.72 -3.95 -2.48
N TYR A 48 -3.75 -3.81 -1.56
CA TYR A 48 -3.77 -2.77 -0.53
C TYR A 48 -3.11 -1.47 -0.96
N THR A 49 -1.95 -1.50 -1.66
CA THR A 49 -1.32 -0.24 -2.12
C THR A 49 -1.70 0.15 -3.55
N GLY A 50 -2.39 -0.73 -4.30
CA GLY A 50 -2.84 -0.44 -5.65
C GLY A 50 -1.72 -0.47 -6.72
N GLU A 51 -0.53 -0.95 -6.36
CA GLU A 51 0.62 -0.96 -7.26
C GLU A 51 0.72 -2.28 -8.03
N VAL A 52 0.71 -2.21 -9.36
CA VAL A 52 0.81 -3.41 -10.20
C VAL A 52 2.26 -3.86 -10.32
N SER A 53 2.56 -5.08 -9.91
CA SER A 53 3.90 -5.67 -10.03
C SER A 53 3.89 -6.98 -10.80
N ILE A 54 4.63 -7.01 -11.92
CA ILE A 54 4.81 -8.18 -12.79
C ILE A 54 6.19 -8.85 -12.56
N GLY A 55 6.92 -8.45 -11.51
CA GLY A 55 8.25 -8.98 -11.18
C GLY A 55 8.26 -10.04 -10.06
N HIS A 56 7.10 -10.46 -9.54
CA HIS A 56 7.04 -11.30 -8.34
C HIS A 56 7.51 -12.75 -8.57
N ALA A 57 7.40 -13.30 -9.81
CA ALA A 57 7.99 -14.59 -10.11
C ALA A 57 9.53 -14.56 -10.05
N ALA A 58 10.14 -13.46 -10.45
CA ALA A 58 11.58 -13.29 -10.30
C ALA A 58 12.01 -13.21 -8.82
N LEU A 59 11.24 -12.49 -7.98
CA LEU A 59 11.47 -12.49 -6.52
C LEU A 59 11.32 -13.89 -5.91
N PHE A 60 10.31 -14.63 -6.34
CA PHE A 60 10.14 -16.03 -5.98
C PHE A 60 11.36 -16.88 -6.41
N GLY A 61 11.87 -16.66 -7.64
CA GLY A 61 13.10 -17.24 -8.15
C GLY A 61 14.33 -16.89 -7.33
N VAL A 62 14.49 -15.62 -6.92
CA VAL A 62 15.59 -15.19 -6.04
C VAL A 62 15.58 -15.99 -4.74
N GLY A 63 14.42 -16.20 -4.11
CA GLY A 63 14.30 -17.02 -2.90
C GLY A 63 14.69 -18.48 -3.16
N ALA A 64 14.20 -19.06 -4.25
CA ALA A 64 14.49 -20.44 -4.64
C ALA A 64 15.98 -20.64 -4.94
N TYR A 65 16.58 -19.76 -5.72
CA TYR A 65 18.01 -19.83 -6.06
C TYR A 65 18.91 -19.53 -4.87
N THR A 66 18.50 -18.64 -3.94
CA THR A 66 19.22 -18.45 -2.68
C THR A 66 19.29 -19.77 -1.90
N ALA A 67 18.18 -20.50 -1.81
CA ALA A 67 18.17 -21.82 -1.17
C ALA A 67 19.04 -22.84 -1.89
N GLY A 68 18.98 -22.87 -3.23
CA GLY A 68 19.80 -23.73 -4.07
C GLY A 68 21.30 -23.48 -3.89
N MET A 69 21.70 -22.21 -3.95
CA MET A 69 23.10 -21.79 -3.74
C MET A 69 23.59 -22.11 -2.34
N MET A 70 22.78 -21.87 -1.30
CA MET A 70 23.13 -22.21 0.10
C MET A 70 23.36 -23.70 0.27
N SER A 71 22.53 -24.55 -0.35
CA SER A 71 22.65 -25.99 -0.30
C SER A 71 23.85 -26.50 -1.11
N LEU A 72 24.04 -25.98 -2.35
CA LEU A 72 25.05 -26.48 -3.29
C LEU A 72 26.46 -26.06 -2.89
N HIS A 73 26.69 -24.78 -2.58
CA HIS A 73 28.03 -24.23 -2.39
C HIS A 73 28.46 -24.18 -0.93
N PHE A 74 27.53 -23.99 0.00
CA PHE A 74 27.85 -23.87 1.42
C PHE A 74 27.47 -25.12 2.24
N GLY A 75 26.79 -26.11 1.62
CA GLY A 75 26.33 -27.31 2.34
C GLY A 75 25.30 -26.99 3.45
N LEU A 76 24.71 -25.81 3.45
CA LEU A 76 23.79 -25.35 4.48
C LEU A 76 22.40 -25.94 4.23
N GLY A 77 21.81 -26.49 5.32
CA GLY A 77 20.49 -27.10 5.25
C GLY A 77 19.33 -26.09 5.21
N PHE A 78 18.11 -26.64 5.10
CA PHE A 78 16.84 -25.92 4.99
C PHE A 78 16.69 -24.78 6.01
N TRP A 79 17.02 -25.01 7.26
CA TRP A 79 16.80 -24.04 8.35
C TRP A 79 17.67 -22.78 8.24
N TRP A 80 18.81 -22.85 7.57
CA TRP A 80 19.66 -21.69 7.25
C TRP A 80 19.25 -21.03 5.94
N ALA A 81 18.83 -21.82 4.97
CA ALA A 81 18.36 -21.32 3.67
C ALA A 81 17.06 -20.51 3.79
N LEU A 82 16.18 -20.89 4.74
CA LEU A 82 14.89 -20.22 4.94
C LEU A 82 15.03 -18.74 5.32
N PRO A 83 15.71 -18.35 6.42
CA PRO A 83 15.90 -16.95 6.73
C PRO A 83 16.75 -16.22 5.70
N ALA A 84 17.77 -16.87 5.12
CA ALA A 84 18.59 -16.27 4.08
C ALA A 84 17.77 -15.93 2.83
N GLY A 85 16.92 -16.84 2.34
CA GLY A 85 16.04 -16.59 1.21
C GLY A 85 15.06 -15.45 1.46
N ILE A 86 14.47 -15.38 2.65
CA ILE A 86 13.57 -14.26 3.03
C ILE A 86 14.34 -12.94 3.01
N ILE A 87 15.52 -12.86 3.63
CA ILE A 87 16.30 -11.62 3.75
C ILE A 87 16.80 -11.16 2.38
N VAL A 88 17.41 -12.07 1.61
CA VAL A 88 17.96 -11.73 0.28
C VAL A 88 16.83 -11.25 -0.64
N THR A 89 15.70 -11.96 -0.67
CA THR A 89 14.57 -11.55 -1.50
C THR A 89 13.97 -10.23 -1.03
N ALA A 90 13.88 -9.98 0.27
CA ALA A 90 13.44 -8.70 0.83
C ALA A 90 14.36 -7.53 0.41
N LEU A 91 15.68 -7.75 0.34
CA LEU A 91 16.64 -6.77 -0.19
C LEU A 91 16.42 -6.50 -1.68
N PHE A 92 16.17 -7.54 -2.49
CA PHE A 92 15.79 -7.36 -3.90
C PHE A 92 14.44 -6.63 -4.03
N GLY A 93 13.49 -6.87 -3.12
CA GLY A 93 12.24 -6.12 -3.05
C GLY A 93 12.45 -4.64 -2.73
N ALA A 94 13.39 -4.32 -1.82
CA ALA A 94 13.77 -2.93 -1.55
C ALA A 94 14.42 -2.27 -2.78
N LEU A 95 15.27 -2.99 -3.51
CA LEU A 95 15.88 -2.50 -4.74
C LEU A 95 14.81 -2.24 -5.82
N LEU A 96 13.86 -3.15 -5.97
CA LEU A 96 12.72 -3.00 -6.89
C LEU A 96 11.84 -1.81 -6.53
N ALA A 97 11.70 -1.51 -5.24
CA ALA A 97 10.90 -0.38 -4.78
C ALA A 97 11.48 0.98 -5.20
N LEU A 98 12.81 1.13 -5.36
CA LEU A 98 13.44 2.41 -5.68
C LEU A 98 12.87 3.07 -6.97
N PRO A 99 12.85 2.39 -8.14
CA PRO A 99 12.22 2.96 -9.32
C PRO A 99 10.69 3.08 -9.17
N ALA A 100 10.05 2.21 -8.37
CA ALA A 100 8.61 2.26 -8.10
C ALA A 100 8.16 3.54 -7.38
N LEU A 101 9.08 4.31 -6.81
CA LEU A 101 8.78 5.56 -6.13
C LEU A 101 8.57 6.74 -7.09
N THR A 102 9.24 6.69 -8.23
CA THR A 102 9.21 7.76 -9.25
C THR A 102 8.19 7.53 -10.33
N VAL A 103 7.67 6.29 -10.42
CA VAL A 103 6.80 5.84 -11.51
C VAL A 103 5.49 5.28 -10.95
N THR A 104 4.37 5.57 -11.59
CA THR A 104 3.05 5.12 -11.15
C THR A 104 2.27 4.45 -12.29
N GLY A 105 1.28 3.62 -11.93
CA GLY A 105 0.36 3.01 -12.89
C GLY A 105 1.05 2.03 -13.87
N PRO A 106 0.74 2.07 -15.18
CA PRO A 106 1.27 1.12 -16.17
C PRO A 106 2.80 1.11 -16.29
N TYR A 107 3.44 2.26 -16.08
CA TYR A 107 4.90 2.38 -16.13
C TYR A 107 5.58 1.58 -15.02
N LEU A 108 4.98 1.48 -13.85
CA LEU A 108 5.49 0.63 -12.76
C LEU A 108 5.45 -0.85 -13.15
N ALA A 109 4.41 -1.30 -13.82
CA ALA A 109 4.32 -2.65 -14.35
C ALA A 109 5.47 -2.96 -15.32
N MET A 110 5.83 -2.00 -16.21
CA MET A 110 6.97 -2.14 -17.11
C MET A 110 8.31 -2.23 -16.36
N VAL A 111 8.51 -1.40 -15.33
CA VAL A 111 9.72 -1.41 -14.51
C VAL A 111 9.87 -2.75 -13.78
N THR A 112 8.79 -3.25 -13.19
CA THR A 112 8.83 -4.54 -12.48
C THR A 112 9.01 -5.72 -13.42
N LEU A 113 8.50 -5.64 -14.66
CA LEU A 113 8.76 -6.60 -15.71
C LEU A 113 10.24 -6.60 -16.13
N ALA A 114 10.81 -5.42 -16.40
CA ALA A 114 12.22 -5.27 -16.76
C ALA A 114 13.13 -5.83 -15.65
N PHE A 115 12.83 -5.50 -14.39
CA PHE A 115 13.53 -6.08 -13.24
C PHE A 115 13.46 -7.60 -13.24
N GLY A 116 12.27 -8.18 -13.45
CA GLY A 116 12.10 -9.63 -13.52
C GLY A 116 12.93 -10.25 -14.62
N THR A 117 12.95 -9.65 -15.81
CA THR A 117 13.76 -10.10 -16.94
C THR A 117 15.25 -10.03 -16.62
N ILE A 118 15.73 -8.93 -16.02
CA ILE A 118 17.14 -8.78 -15.61
C ILE A 118 17.53 -9.87 -14.62
N VAL A 119 16.72 -10.13 -13.59
CA VAL A 119 17.01 -11.17 -12.58
C VAL A 119 17.12 -12.54 -13.23
N ILE A 120 16.20 -12.92 -14.12
CA ILE A 120 16.23 -14.22 -14.81
C ILE A 120 17.42 -14.32 -15.74
N THR A 121 17.74 -13.26 -16.48
CA THR A 121 18.94 -13.21 -17.35
C THR A 121 20.20 -13.37 -16.51
N LEU A 122 20.30 -12.67 -15.37
CA LEU A 122 21.44 -12.84 -14.46
C LEU A 122 21.55 -14.29 -13.96
N ILE A 123 20.45 -14.93 -13.60
CA ILE A 123 20.45 -16.33 -13.17
C ILE A 123 20.95 -17.24 -14.30
N ASN A 124 20.55 -16.99 -15.56
CA ASN A 124 20.99 -17.79 -16.71
C ASN A 124 22.46 -17.59 -17.05
N GLU A 125 22.97 -16.37 -16.90
CA GLU A 125 24.34 -16.02 -17.31
C GLU A 125 25.38 -16.23 -16.18
N MET A 126 24.95 -16.40 -14.93
CA MET A 126 25.85 -16.65 -13.80
C MET A 126 26.40 -18.07 -13.74
N THR A 127 26.67 -18.68 -14.91
CA THR A 127 27.25 -20.03 -15.05
C THR A 127 28.75 -20.03 -14.86
N GLU A 128 29.45 -18.98 -15.29
CA GLU A 128 30.90 -18.85 -15.19
C GLU A 128 31.24 -17.42 -14.73
N ILE A 129 31.22 -17.17 -13.45
CA ILE A 129 31.78 -15.91 -12.92
C ILE A 129 33.28 -16.13 -12.72
N SER A 130 34.07 -15.71 -13.69
CA SER A 130 35.49 -15.49 -13.44
C SER A 130 35.66 -14.21 -12.63
N LEU A 131 35.55 -14.32 -11.31
CA LEU A 131 35.95 -13.24 -10.41
C LEU A 131 37.49 -13.14 -10.45
N GLY A 132 38.03 -12.69 -11.57
CA GLY A 132 39.44 -12.36 -11.69
C GLY A 132 39.88 -11.39 -10.59
N SER A 133 40.90 -10.58 -10.85
CA SER A 133 41.39 -9.55 -9.92
C SER A 133 40.36 -8.48 -9.48
N TRP A 134 39.10 -8.54 -9.94
CA TRP A 134 38.04 -7.55 -9.71
C TRP A 134 37.19 -7.78 -8.46
N TRP A 135 37.24 -8.97 -7.83
CA TRP A 135 36.42 -9.27 -6.67
C TRP A 135 36.63 -8.31 -5.46
N PRO A 136 37.87 -7.81 -5.19
CA PRO A 136 38.05 -6.83 -4.12
C PRO A 136 37.34 -5.51 -4.42
N ILE A 137 37.31 -5.11 -5.70
CA ILE A 137 36.60 -3.91 -6.17
C ILE A 137 35.10 -4.08 -6.01
N ALA A 138 34.54 -5.22 -6.40
CA ALA A 138 33.14 -5.53 -6.21
C ALA A 138 32.74 -5.53 -4.72
N LEU A 139 33.56 -6.11 -3.85
CA LEU A 139 33.35 -6.13 -2.41
C LEU A 139 33.46 -4.73 -1.80
N GLY A 140 34.40 -3.92 -2.29
CA GLY A 140 34.53 -2.51 -1.91
C GLY A 140 33.32 -1.68 -2.32
N ILE A 141 32.76 -1.88 -3.52
CA ILE A 141 31.54 -1.20 -4.00
C ILE A 141 30.34 -1.58 -3.12
N VAL A 142 30.17 -2.87 -2.81
CA VAL A 142 29.07 -3.33 -1.92
C VAL A 142 29.23 -2.76 -0.51
N ALA A 143 30.42 -2.81 0.07
CA ALA A 143 30.70 -2.23 1.38
C ALA A 143 30.48 -0.71 1.41
N THR A 144 30.87 -0.01 0.33
CA THR A 144 30.62 1.42 0.15
C THR A 144 29.12 1.72 0.08
N GLY A 145 28.36 0.92 -0.66
CA GLY A 145 26.90 1.04 -0.76
C GLY A 145 26.20 0.81 0.59
N ILE A 146 26.61 -0.21 1.34
CA ILE A 146 26.10 -0.48 2.69
C ILE A 146 26.46 0.68 3.64
N CYS A 147 27.68 1.18 3.58
CA CYS A 147 28.13 2.30 4.39
C CYS A 147 27.35 3.59 4.06
N ALA A 148 27.09 3.86 2.77
CA ALA A 148 26.27 4.98 2.32
C ALA A 148 24.82 4.88 2.83
N LEU A 149 24.22 3.68 2.81
CA LEU A 149 22.90 3.40 3.36
C LEU A 149 22.86 3.62 4.88
N VAL A 150 23.85 3.14 5.62
CA VAL A 150 23.94 3.29 7.08
C VAL A 150 24.19 4.73 7.48
N LEU A 151 25.06 5.44 6.79
CA LEU A 151 25.36 6.86 7.05
C LEU A 151 24.24 7.79 6.61
N GLY A 152 23.55 7.48 5.51
CA GLY A 152 22.36 8.21 5.06
C GLY A 152 21.15 8.01 5.95
N ALA A 153 21.02 6.84 6.60
CA ALA A 153 19.95 6.56 7.54
C ALA A 153 20.14 7.22 8.92
N ARG A 154 21.36 7.53 9.32
CA ARG A 154 21.66 8.37 10.48
C ARG A 154 21.92 9.78 9.99
N SER A 155 20.99 10.67 10.26
CA SER A 155 21.12 12.12 9.98
C SER A 155 22.28 12.76 10.76
N LEU A 156 23.51 12.42 10.35
CA LEU A 156 24.67 13.20 10.75
C LEU A 156 24.57 14.53 10.01
N LYS A 157 24.56 15.64 10.75
CA LYS A 157 24.53 17.04 10.25
C LYS A 157 25.81 17.42 9.48
N LEU A 158 26.33 16.54 8.64
CA LEU A 158 27.46 16.78 7.77
C LEU A 158 26.98 17.24 6.40
N SER A 159 27.68 18.17 5.78
CA SER A 159 27.37 18.60 4.42
C SER A 159 27.40 17.40 3.47
N SER A 160 26.50 17.37 2.48
CA SER A 160 26.39 16.28 1.52
C SER A 160 27.73 15.93 0.85
N LEU A 161 28.59 16.91 0.65
CA LEU A 161 29.93 16.75 0.08
C LEU A 161 30.87 15.95 1.00
N VAL A 162 30.82 16.19 2.31
CA VAL A 162 31.64 15.47 3.30
C VAL A 162 31.17 14.02 3.44
N GLN A 163 29.87 13.78 3.34
CA GLN A 163 29.32 12.41 3.32
C GLN A 163 29.77 11.62 2.08
N ILE A 164 29.75 12.24 0.90
CA ILE A 164 30.20 11.62 -0.35
C ILE A 164 31.72 11.32 -0.27
N ILE A 165 32.52 12.28 0.14
CA ILE A 165 33.97 12.10 0.26
C ILE A 165 34.31 11.02 1.29
N GLY A 166 33.64 11.02 2.45
CA GLY A 166 33.83 10.00 3.50
C GLY A 166 33.45 8.60 3.02
N THR A 167 32.35 8.47 2.27
CA THR A 167 31.89 7.19 1.72
C THR A 167 32.86 6.64 0.67
N VAL A 168 33.33 7.50 -0.24
CA VAL A 168 34.31 7.14 -1.28
C VAL A 168 35.67 6.78 -0.64
N ALA A 169 36.13 7.56 0.33
CA ALA A 169 37.39 7.30 1.05
C ALA A 169 37.33 5.96 1.80
N PHE A 170 36.20 5.66 2.46
CA PHE A 170 35.99 4.36 3.13
C PHE A 170 35.99 3.21 2.13
N GLY A 171 35.33 3.34 0.98
CA GLY A 171 35.32 2.35 -0.08
C GLY A 171 36.72 2.06 -0.63
N LEU A 172 37.51 3.11 -0.89
CA LEU A 172 38.91 3.00 -1.34
C LEU A 172 39.79 2.33 -0.28
N LEU A 173 39.58 2.67 0.99
CA LEU A 173 40.34 2.09 2.11
C LEU A 173 39.99 0.59 2.27
N MET A 174 38.72 0.20 2.13
CA MET A 174 38.30 -1.20 2.16
C MET A 174 38.85 -2.00 0.98
N ILE A 175 38.87 -1.41 -0.23
CA ILE A 175 39.48 -2.03 -1.42
C ILE A 175 40.98 -2.21 -1.16
N GLY A 176 41.70 -1.17 -0.67
CA GLY A 176 43.12 -1.21 -0.36
C GLY A 176 43.46 -2.26 0.72
N MET A 177 42.64 -2.34 1.77
CA MET A 177 42.81 -3.33 2.84
C MET A 177 42.64 -4.77 2.34
N VAL A 178 41.62 -5.03 1.50
CA VAL A 178 41.41 -6.35 0.92
C VAL A 178 42.55 -6.71 -0.04
N LEU A 179 43.00 -5.79 -0.88
CA LEU A 179 44.16 -6.00 -1.75
C LEU A 179 45.47 -6.22 -0.99
N ALA A 180 45.66 -5.60 0.18
CA ALA A 180 46.83 -5.80 1.03
C ALA A 180 46.82 -7.17 1.75
N ILE A 181 45.65 -7.65 2.16
CA ILE A 181 45.50 -8.95 2.85
C ILE A 181 45.52 -10.13 1.87
N TYR A 182 45.00 -9.95 0.65
CA TYR A 182 44.94 -10.97 -0.37
C TYR A 182 45.62 -10.52 -1.67
N PRO A 183 46.95 -10.61 -1.75
CA PRO A 183 47.67 -10.25 -2.97
C PRO A 183 47.28 -11.25 -4.08
N ALA A 184 46.51 -10.76 -5.02
CA ALA A 184 46.32 -11.20 -6.41
C ALA A 184 46.32 -12.71 -6.75
N LYS A 185 45.95 -13.60 -5.83
CA LYS A 185 45.57 -14.98 -6.23
C LYS A 185 44.05 -14.96 -6.47
N PRO A 186 43.59 -15.45 -7.68
CA PRO A 186 42.16 -15.54 -7.91
C PRO A 186 41.55 -16.50 -6.88
N LEU A 187 40.69 -15.95 -6.01
CA LEU A 187 40.02 -16.70 -4.95
C LEU A 187 39.09 -17.78 -5.55
N PHE A 188 38.60 -17.53 -6.77
CA PHE A 188 37.79 -18.43 -7.55
C PHE A 188 38.11 -18.26 -9.04
N THR A 189 38.71 -19.24 -9.69
CA THR A 189 39.06 -19.20 -11.11
C THR A 189 37.86 -19.44 -12.01
N HIS A 190 36.90 -20.25 -11.58
CA HIS A 190 35.62 -20.52 -12.24
C HIS A 190 34.61 -20.88 -11.15
N PHE A 191 33.63 -20.03 -10.91
CA PHE A 191 32.57 -20.26 -9.93
C PHE A 191 31.23 -20.29 -10.64
N ASN A 192 30.66 -21.49 -10.75
CA ASN A 192 29.32 -21.67 -11.27
C ASN A 192 28.32 -21.45 -10.14
N LEU A 193 27.70 -20.24 -10.10
CA LEU A 193 26.83 -19.85 -9.00
C LEU A 193 25.44 -20.47 -9.12
N THR A 194 24.86 -20.45 -10.31
CA THR A 194 23.45 -20.77 -10.55
C THR A 194 23.23 -22.02 -11.39
N ASN A 195 24.29 -22.59 -11.94
CA ASN A 195 24.25 -23.64 -12.95
C ASN A 195 23.48 -23.24 -14.23
N GLY A 196 23.16 -21.97 -14.38
CA GLY A 196 22.51 -21.36 -15.53
C GLY A 196 21.24 -22.07 -15.99
N PRO A 197 21.08 -22.30 -17.30
CA PRO A 197 19.91 -23.01 -17.86
C PRO A 197 19.73 -24.43 -17.35
N LEU A 198 20.82 -25.10 -16.90
CA LEU A 198 20.76 -26.46 -16.37
C LEU A 198 20.04 -26.52 -14.99
N GLY A 199 19.91 -25.40 -14.29
CA GLY A 199 19.25 -25.36 -13.00
C GLY A 199 20.03 -26.02 -11.85
N ILE A 200 19.46 -26.01 -10.67
CA ILE A 200 20.05 -26.55 -9.44
C ILE A 200 19.19 -27.70 -8.91
N GLU A 201 19.85 -28.82 -8.60
CA GLU A 201 19.25 -29.93 -7.87
C GLU A 201 19.51 -29.77 -6.37
N LEU A 202 18.47 -29.84 -5.56
CA LEU A 202 18.53 -29.73 -4.10
C LEU A 202 18.31 -31.09 -3.45
N ARG A 203 19.11 -31.39 -2.45
CA ARG A 203 18.85 -32.55 -1.57
C ARG A 203 17.83 -32.17 -0.53
N THR A 204 16.70 -32.85 -0.51
CA THR A 204 15.64 -32.62 0.46
C THR A 204 16.01 -33.27 1.78
N PRO A 205 16.18 -32.51 2.87
CA PRO A 205 16.38 -33.10 4.20
C PRO A 205 15.10 -33.80 4.65
N ILE A 206 15.28 -34.84 5.46
CA ILE A 206 14.20 -35.51 6.19
C ILE A 206 14.33 -35.04 7.63
N PHE A 207 13.25 -34.47 8.21
CA PHE A 207 13.28 -33.97 9.57
C PHE A 207 12.81 -35.00 10.58
N LEU A 208 11.85 -35.85 10.21
CA LEU A 208 11.26 -36.90 11.03
C LEU A 208 11.14 -38.19 10.21
N ASP A 209 11.97 -39.18 10.52
CA ASP A 209 11.86 -40.50 9.87
C ASP A 209 10.84 -41.36 10.63
N VAL A 210 9.62 -41.39 10.13
CA VAL A 210 8.48 -42.13 10.68
C VAL A 210 8.06 -43.31 9.79
N ARG A 211 8.93 -43.75 8.86
CA ARG A 211 8.61 -44.76 7.86
C ARG A 211 8.16 -46.08 8.52
N ASP A 212 8.92 -46.53 9.50
CA ASP A 212 8.66 -47.79 10.19
C ASP A 212 7.40 -47.74 11.08
N TRP A 213 6.99 -46.53 11.42
CA TRP A 213 5.81 -46.30 12.29
C TRP A 213 4.51 -46.23 11.51
N LEU A 214 4.54 -45.72 10.26
CA LEU A 214 3.35 -45.48 9.47
C LEU A 214 3.28 -46.38 8.21
N ASP A 215 4.24 -47.26 8.02
CA ASP A 215 4.36 -48.17 6.84
C ASP A 215 4.17 -47.43 5.51
N ILE A 216 4.87 -46.30 5.37
CA ILE A 216 4.77 -45.47 4.16
C ILE A 216 6.10 -45.43 3.41
N SER A 217 6.01 -45.20 2.08
CA SER A 217 7.20 -45.05 1.24
C SER A 217 7.97 -43.77 1.61
N LEU A 218 9.30 -43.77 1.38
CA LEU A 218 10.15 -42.60 1.59
C LEU A 218 9.65 -41.36 0.81
N LYS A 219 9.17 -41.56 -0.40
CA LYS A 219 8.59 -40.47 -1.24
C LYS A 219 7.35 -39.88 -0.57
N ARG A 220 6.45 -40.72 -0.09
CA ARG A 220 5.21 -40.30 0.55
C ARG A 220 5.49 -39.54 1.86
N MET A 221 6.45 -40.00 2.65
CA MET A 221 6.87 -39.33 3.87
C MET A 221 7.35 -37.90 3.59
N LYS A 222 8.21 -37.71 2.58
CA LYS A 222 8.68 -36.39 2.17
C LYS A 222 7.53 -35.48 1.71
N GLU A 223 6.58 -36.00 0.91
CA GLU A 223 5.40 -35.25 0.46
C GLU A 223 4.56 -34.75 1.62
N VAL A 224 4.31 -35.60 2.61
CA VAL A 224 3.52 -35.28 3.82
C VAL A 224 4.25 -34.27 4.69
N GLU A 225 5.54 -34.46 4.93
CA GLU A 225 6.36 -33.57 5.73
C GLU A 225 6.40 -32.14 5.16
N TYR A 226 6.69 -31.99 3.86
CA TYR A 226 6.70 -30.69 3.21
C TYR A 226 5.32 -30.06 3.10
N TYR A 227 4.26 -30.84 3.00
CA TYR A 227 2.90 -30.34 3.12
C TYR A 227 2.67 -29.65 4.47
N TYR A 228 3.05 -30.29 5.59
CA TYR A 228 2.87 -29.70 6.91
C TYR A 228 3.74 -28.48 7.13
N ILE A 229 5.01 -28.51 6.72
CA ILE A 229 5.91 -27.35 6.81
C ILE A 229 5.33 -26.16 6.04
N SER A 230 4.90 -26.37 4.80
CA SER A 230 4.30 -25.33 3.97
C SER A 230 2.97 -24.82 4.53
N THR A 231 2.15 -25.70 5.10
CA THR A 231 0.87 -25.32 5.71
C THR A 231 1.09 -24.49 6.98
N ILE A 232 2.06 -24.85 7.82
CA ILE A 232 2.44 -24.05 8.99
C ILE A 232 2.94 -22.67 8.53
N ALA A 233 3.78 -22.61 7.51
CA ALA A 233 4.26 -21.35 6.94
C ALA A 233 3.11 -20.50 6.40
N LEU A 234 2.13 -21.09 5.71
CA LEU A 234 0.93 -20.39 5.23
C LEU A 234 0.10 -19.83 6.40
N VAL A 235 -0.16 -20.62 7.43
CA VAL A 235 -0.91 -20.17 8.61
C VAL A 235 -0.19 -19.00 9.30
N LEU A 236 1.13 -19.09 9.48
CA LEU A 236 1.94 -17.99 10.02
C LEU A 236 1.86 -16.75 9.13
N THR A 237 1.95 -16.91 7.81
CA THR A 237 1.78 -15.81 6.83
C THR A 237 0.42 -15.14 6.99
N ILE A 238 -0.66 -15.90 7.05
CA ILE A 238 -2.02 -15.37 7.25
C ILE A 238 -2.12 -14.61 8.58
N VAL A 239 -1.54 -15.14 9.66
CA VAL A 239 -1.54 -14.45 10.97
C VAL A 239 -0.79 -13.14 10.91
N VAL A 240 0.42 -13.12 10.33
CA VAL A 240 1.24 -11.91 10.19
C VAL A 240 0.52 -10.87 9.33
N ILE A 241 0.04 -11.25 8.15
CA ILE A 241 -0.68 -10.34 7.23
C ILE A 241 -1.93 -9.78 7.89
N ASN A 242 -2.73 -10.61 8.59
CA ASN A 242 -3.91 -10.14 9.30
C ASN A 242 -3.58 -9.07 10.36
N ARG A 243 -2.49 -9.26 11.09
CA ARG A 243 -2.04 -8.29 12.10
C ARG A 243 -1.55 -6.99 11.44
N LEU A 244 -0.80 -7.10 10.34
CA LEU A 244 -0.33 -5.93 9.59
C LEU A 244 -1.48 -5.11 9.03
N ILE A 245 -2.45 -5.77 8.38
CA ILE A 245 -3.60 -5.10 7.76
C ILE A 245 -4.52 -4.47 8.81
N ALA A 246 -4.74 -5.13 9.96
CA ALA A 246 -5.54 -4.57 11.05
C ALA A 246 -4.85 -3.44 11.83
N SER A 247 -3.62 -3.08 11.47
CA SER A 247 -2.79 -2.08 12.16
C SER A 247 -2.70 -0.76 11.40
N ARG A 248 -1.93 0.19 11.95
CA ARG A 248 -1.57 1.44 11.29
C ARG A 248 -0.96 1.25 9.90
N TYR A 249 -0.22 0.16 9.67
CA TYR A 249 0.43 -0.12 8.38
C TYR A 249 -0.59 -0.47 7.29
N GLY A 250 -1.58 -1.30 7.61
CA GLY A 250 -2.65 -1.62 6.67
C GLY A 250 -3.47 -0.40 6.27
N ARG A 251 -3.86 0.43 7.26
CA ARG A 251 -4.54 1.71 6.99
C ARG A 251 -3.67 2.65 6.15
N ALA A 252 -2.37 2.72 6.41
CA ALA A 252 -1.44 3.50 5.61
C ALA A 252 -1.36 3.00 4.16
N PHE A 253 -1.33 1.68 3.93
CA PHE A 253 -1.33 1.11 2.58
C PHE A 253 -2.61 1.46 1.82
N GLU A 254 -3.77 1.35 2.46
CA GLU A 254 -5.05 1.72 1.84
C GLU A 254 -5.15 3.22 1.58
N ALA A 255 -4.67 4.04 2.51
CA ALA A 255 -4.61 5.49 2.34
C ALA A 255 -3.75 5.91 1.15
N LEU A 256 -2.59 5.26 0.97
CA LEU A 256 -1.71 5.48 -0.18
C LEU A 256 -2.36 5.13 -1.51
N ARG A 257 -3.17 4.09 -1.55
CA ARG A 257 -3.88 3.68 -2.75
C ARG A 257 -4.92 4.70 -3.17
N ASP A 258 -5.70 5.21 -2.21
CA ASP A 258 -6.81 6.12 -2.48
C ASP A 258 -6.31 7.54 -2.78
N SER A 259 -5.38 8.09 -1.98
CA SER A 259 -4.79 9.41 -2.21
C SER A 259 -3.38 9.52 -1.61
N PRO A 260 -2.32 9.39 -2.44
CA PRO A 260 -0.94 9.59 -1.99
C PRO A 260 -0.71 10.98 -1.40
N ILE A 261 -1.27 12.02 -2.03
CA ILE A 261 -1.08 13.42 -1.59
C ILE A 261 -1.73 13.65 -0.22
N ALA A 262 -2.97 13.16 -0.02
CA ALA A 262 -3.63 13.28 1.27
C ALA A 262 -2.90 12.48 2.36
N SER A 263 -2.34 11.33 2.03
CA SER A 263 -1.54 10.51 2.94
C SER A 263 -0.29 11.24 3.41
N ASP A 264 0.48 11.83 2.50
CA ASP A 264 1.67 12.62 2.85
C ASP A 264 1.31 13.81 3.75
N CYS A 265 0.23 14.54 3.44
CA CYS A 265 -0.25 15.65 4.27
C CYS A 265 -0.80 15.21 5.64
N MET A 266 -1.12 13.91 5.82
CA MET A 266 -1.48 13.30 7.11
C MET A 266 -0.29 12.66 7.83
N GLY A 267 0.96 12.96 7.44
CA GLY A 267 2.17 12.44 8.07
C GLY A 267 2.50 10.99 7.71
N VAL A 268 1.76 10.39 6.76
CA VAL A 268 2.03 9.03 6.26
C VAL A 268 2.93 9.13 5.04
N SER A 269 4.23 8.95 5.22
CA SER A 269 5.20 9.02 4.11
C SER A 269 4.92 7.96 3.04
N VAL A 270 4.53 8.41 1.85
CA VAL A 270 4.29 7.57 0.67
C VAL A 270 5.51 6.72 0.34
N TYR A 271 6.69 7.37 0.34
CA TYR A 271 7.96 6.71 0.08
C TYR A 271 8.19 5.49 0.98
N ARG A 272 8.17 5.70 2.31
CA ARG A 272 8.49 4.64 3.29
C ARG A 272 7.50 3.48 3.23
N HIS A 273 6.22 3.76 3.06
CA HIS A 273 5.19 2.72 3.06
C HIS A 273 5.15 1.95 1.74
N LYS A 274 5.42 2.57 0.59
CA LYS A 274 5.60 1.84 -0.67
C LYS A 274 6.79 0.87 -0.58
N VAL A 275 7.97 1.36 -0.15
CA VAL A 275 9.15 0.50 0.03
C VAL A 275 8.84 -0.66 0.98
N MET A 276 8.18 -0.38 2.10
CA MET A 276 7.83 -1.41 3.07
C MET A 276 6.88 -2.46 2.49
N ALA A 277 5.88 -2.06 1.71
CA ALA A 277 4.97 -3.00 1.04
C ALA A 277 5.72 -3.95 0.10
N PHE A 278 6.64 -3.42 -0.73
CA PHE A 278 7.47 -4.24 -1.61
C PHE A 278 8.41 -5.17 -0.84
N VAL A 279 9.06 -4.69 0.21
CA VAL A 279 9.97 -5.49 1.07
C VAL A 279 9.23 -6.65 1.73
N VAL A 280 8.06 -6.38 2.30
CA VAL A 280 7.23 -7.40 2.96
C VAL A 280 6.73 -8.43 1.95
N SER A 281 6.21 -7.97 0.81
CA SER A 281 5.75 -8.84 -0.27
C SER A 281 6.87 -9.72 -0.82
N ALA A 282 8.05 -9.13 -1.06
CA ALA A 282 9.24 -9.85 -1.48
C ALA A 282 9.71 -10.88 -0.44
N GLY A 283 9.64 -10.54 0.85
CA GLY A 283 9.95 -11.48 1.93
C GLY A 283 9.07 -12.74 1.89
N PHE A 284 7.75 -12.56 1.65
CA PHE A 284 6.84 -13.72 1.47
C PHE A 284 7.09 -14.46 0.16
N ALA A 285 7.45 -13.76 -0.91
CA ALA A 285 7.87 -14.42 -2.16
C ALA A 285 9.14 -15.24 -1.95
N GLY A 286 10.12 -14.74 -1.17
CA GLY A 286 11.32 -15.47 -0.79
C GLY A 286 11.03 -16.70 0.05
N LEU A 287 10.16 -16.58 1.07
CA LEU A 287 9.69 -17.71 1.87
C LEU A 287 9.08 -18.81 1.00
N ALA A 288 8.17 -18.42 0.10
CA ALA A 288 7.55 -19.36 -0.84
C ALA A 288 8.60 -19.98 -1.77
N GLY A 289 9.58 -19.19 -2.27
CA GLY A 289 10.66 -19.66 -3.15
C GLY A 289 11.52 -20.73 -2.51
N VAL A 290 11.94 -20.53 -1.26
CA VAL A 290 12.70 -21.53 -0.51
C VAL A 290 11.89 -22.82 -0.33
N LEU A 291 10.63 -22.72 0.10
CA LEU A 291 9.74 -23.88 0.26
C LEU A 291 9.57 -24.63 -1.06
N TYR A 292 9.38 -23.92 -2.16
CA TYR A 292 9.24 -24.50 -3.49
C TYR A 292 10.50 -25.23 -3.95
N ALA A 293 11.68 -24.63 -3.75
CA ALA A 293 12.96 -25.21 -4.16
C ALA A 293 13.20 -26.57 -3.47
N TYR A 294 13.03 -26.63 -2.17
CA TYR A 294 13.20 -27.88 -1.42
C TYR A 294 12.09 -28.89 -1.69
N PHE A 295 10.87 -28.44 -1.93
CA PHE A 295 9.74 -29.31 -2.26
C PHE A 295 9.92 -29.95 -3.65
N ARG A 296 10.28 -29.15 -4.67
CA ARG A 296 10.46 -29.61 -6.05
C ARG A 296 11.77 -30.36 -6.27
N GLN A 297 12.79 -30.13 -5.41
CA GLN A 297 14.14 -30.71 -5.49
C GLN A 297 14.95 -30.28 -6.73
N TYR A 298 14.33 -29.69 -7.71
CA TYR A 298 14.94 -29.16 -8.91
C TYR A 298 14.32 -27.81 -9.27
N ILE A 299 15.17 -26.82 -9.53
CA ILE A 299 14.77 -25.48 -9.95
C ILE A 299 15.48 -25.10 -11.23
N ALA A 300 14.72 -24.61 -12.21
CA ALA A 300 15.22 -24.09 -13.48
C ALA A 300 14.75 -22.63 -13.65
N PRO A 301 15.55 -21.76 -14.31
CA PRO A 301 15.22 -20.34 -14.48
C PRO A 301 13.88 -20.09 -15.18
N GLU A 302 13.52 -20.96 -16.14
CA GLU A 302 12.28 -20.89 -16.91
C GLU A 302 11.03 -20.91 -16.03
N SER A 303 11.10 -21.58 -14.86
CA SER A 303 9.99 -21.67 -13.89
C SER A 303 9.66 -20.34 -13.21
N PHE A 304 10.47 -19.31 -13.37
CA PHE A 304 10.34 -18.02 -12.71
C PHE A 304 10.12 -16.86 -13.71
N GLY A 305 9.73 -17.20 -14.94
CA GLY A 305 9.57 -16.28 -16.04
C GLY A 305 8.35 -15.35 -15.94
N PHE A 306 8.22 -14.50 -16.95
CA PHE A 306 7.12 -13.56 -17.12
C PHE A 306 5.73 -14.23 -17.02
N GLY A 307 5.55 -15.39 -17.68
CA GLY A 307 4.29 -16.13 -17.64
C GLY A 307 3.84 -16.45 -16.22
N GLN A 308 4.76 -16.89 -15.36
CA GLN A 308 4.49 -17.19 -13.97
C GLN A 308 4.11 -15.93 -13.15
N SER A 309 4.74 -14.77 -13.47
CA SER A 309 4.37 -13.50 -12.83
C SER A 309 2.93 -13.09 -13.17
N VAL A 310 2.52 -13.28 -14.41
CA VAL A 310 1.14 -13.02 -14.85
C VAL A 310 0.17 -13.97 -14.16
N GLU A 311 0.52 -15.26 -14.03
CA GLU A 311 -0.31 -16.23 -13.30
C GLU A 311 -0.52 -15.81 -11.83
N PHE A 312 0.52 -15.37 -11.14
CA PHE A 312 0.38 -14.89 -9.74
C PHE A 312 -0.48 -13.63 -9.64
N LEU A 313 -0.33 -12.68 -10.56
CA LEU A 313 -1.18 -11.49 -10.60
C LEU A 313 -2.66 -11.87 -10.84
N LEU A 314 -2.89 -12.83 -11.73
CA LEU A 314 -4.20 -13.39 -11.98
C LEU A 314 -4.79 -14.07 -10.75
N ALA A 315 -3.98 -14.81 -9.99
CA ALA A 315 -4.45 -15.42 -8.75
C ALA A 315 -5.02 -14.40 -7.79
N VAL A 316 -4.36 -13.24 -7.62
CA VAL A 316 -4.89 -12.16 -6.77
C VAL A 316 -6.18 -11.60 -7.36
N ALA A 317 -6.19 -11.29 -8.66
CA ALA A 317 -7.35 -10.70 -9.33
C ALA A 317 -8.57 -11.63 -9.31
N MET A 318 -8.39 -12.91 -9.70
CA MET A 318 -9.45 -13.90 -9.73
C MET A 318 -9.94 -14.29 -8.35
N GLY A 319 -9.04 -14.46 -7.40
CA GLY A 319 -9.38 -14.80 -6.03
C GLY A 319 -10.16 -13.70 -5.33
N GLY A 320 -9.82 -12.45 -5.63
CA GLY A 320 -10.40 -11.23 -5.06
C GLY A 320 -9.41 -10.51 -4.16
N ARG A 321 -9.15 -9.26 -4.52
CA ARG A 321 -8.25 -8.35 -3.78
C ARG A 321 -8.74 -8.11 -2.37
N LYS A 322 -7.82 -7.87 -1.43
CA LYS A 322 -8.12 -7.61 0.00
C LYS A 322 -8.92 -8.71 0.69
N SER A 323 -8.97 -9.89 0.12
CA SER A 323 -9.64 -11.06 0.70
C SER A 323 -8.62 -12.03 1.28
N ARG A 324 -8.88 -12.55 2.48
CA ARG A 324 -7.98 -13.52 3.13
C ARG A 324 -7.98 -14.89 2.43
N LEU A 325 -9.13 -15.28 1.88
CA LEU A 325 -9.31 -16.54 1.17
C LEU A 325 -9.12 -16.41 -0.34
N GLY A 326 -9.21 -15.18 -0.87
CA GLY A 326 -9.03 -14.91 -2.30
C GLY A 326 -7.74 -15.46 -2.86
N PRO A 327 -6.57 -15.12 -2.32
CA PRO A 327 -5.28 -15.62 -2.77
C PRO A 327 -5.17 -17.15 -2.75
N ILE A 328 -5.79 -17.83 -1.78
CA ILE A 328 -5.81 -19.30 -1.70
C ILE A 328 -6.66 -19.88 -2.84
N ILE A 329 -7.85 -19.32 -3.07
CA ILE A 329 -8.73 -19.73 -4.16
C ILE A 329 -8.08 -19.47 -5.51
N GLY A 330 -7.49 -18.28 -5.68
CA GLY A 330 -6.77 -17.92 -6.90
C GLY A 330 -5.60 -18.84 -7.19
N SER A 331 -4.78 -19.16 -6.18
CA SER A 331 -3.69 -20.13 -6.28
C SER A 331 -4.19 -21.53 -6.63
N ALA A 332 -5.29 -21.96 -6.05
CA ALA A 332 -5.92 -23.25 -6.39
C ALA A 332 -6.34 -23.30 -7.86
N ILE A 333 -6.95 -22.23 -8.36
CA ILE A 333 -7.37 -22.16 -9.77
C ILE A 333 -6.15 -22.25 -10.69
N ILE A 334 -5.10 -21.49 -10.42
CA ILE A 334 -3.89 -21.46 -11.25
C ILE A 334 -3.21 -22.84 -11.29
N VAL A 335 -3.15 -23.54 -10.18
CA VAL A 335 -2.50 -24.85 -10.10
C VAL A 335 -3.40 -25.95 -10.71
N PHE A 336 -4.71 -25.93 -10.46
CA PHE A 336 -5.60 -26.96 -10.99
C PHE A 336 -5.97 -26.74 -12.46
N LEU A 337 -6.06 -25.50 -12.92
CA LEU A 337 -6.53 -25.19 -14.26
C LEU A 337 -5.66 -25.81 -15.37
N PRO A 338 -4.31 -25.75 -15.37
CA PRO A 338 -3.48 -26.44 -16.34
C PRO A 338 -3.73 -27.95 -16.35
N ASN A 339 -3.95 -28.54 -15.18
CA ASN A 339 -4.22 -29.98 -15.06
C ASN A 339 -5.60 -30.36 -15.62
N ILE A 340 -6.61 -29.53 -15.36
CA ILE A 340 -7.96 -29.70 -15.94
C ILE A 340 -7.90 -29.55 -17.46
N LEU A 341 -7.12 -28.59 -17.96
CA LEU A 341 -6.94 -28.36 -19.40
C LEU A 341 -6.03 -29.38 -20.09
N SER A 342 -5.31 -30.22 -19.37
CA SER A 342 -4.51 -31.29 -19.95
C SER A 342 -5.32 -32.57 -20.22
N ASP A 343 -6.45 -32.75 -19.52
CA ASP A 343 -7.34 -33.89 -19.65
C ASP A 343 -8.69 -33.43 -20.23
N LEU A 344 -8.97 -33.84 -21.48
CA LEU A 344 -10.19 -33.47 -22.20
C LEU A 344 -11.47 -33.95 -21.49
N GLN A 345 -11.43 -35.14 -20.88
CA GLN A 345 -12.59 -35.69 -20.19
C GLN A 345 -12.85 -34.96 -18.89
N LEU A 346 -11.78 -34.61 -18.15
CA LEU A 346 -11.87 -33.81 -16.93
C LEU A 346 -12.36 -32.39 -17.25
N PHE A 347 -11.90 -31.79 -18.35
CA PHE A 347 -12.36 -30.48 -18.80
C PHE A 347 -13.85 -30.49 -19.16
N ARG A 348 -14.31 -31.48 -19.94
CA ARG A 348 -15.71 -31.60 -20.30
C ARG A 348 -16.61 -31.77 -19.07
N THR A 349 -16.21 -32.59 -18.10
CA THR A 349 -17.00 -32.81 -16.87
C THR A 349 -17.04 -31.56 -16.00
N THR A 350 -15.91 -30.87 -15.81
CA THR A 350 -15.86 -29.61 -15.05
C THR A 350 -16.64 -28.49 -15.72
N ALA A 351 -16.49 -28.30 -17.03
CA ALA A 351 -17.28 -27.32 -17.79
C ALA A 351 -18.76 -27.60 -17.72
N GLY A 352 -19.19 -28.88 -17.78
CA GLY A 352 -20.57 -29.31 -17.61
C GLY A 352 -21.13 -29.02 -16.24
N ILE A 353 -20.39 -29.29 -15.18
CA ILE A 353 -20.79 -28.97 -13.80
C ILE A 353 -20.94 -27.46 -13.62
N ILE A 354 -19.98 -26.65 -14.10
CA ILE A 354 -20.03 -25.19 -14.02
C ILE A 354 -21.23 -24.65 -14.78
N ALA A 355 -21.52 -25.16 -16.00
CA ALA A 355 -22.66 -24.76 -16.79
C ALA A 355 -23.98 -25.11 -16.07
N ALA A 356 -24.10 -26.30 -15.48
CA ALA A 356 -25.29 -26.72 -14.72
C ALA A 356 -25.52 -25.82 -13.49
N ILE A 357 -24.45 -25.51 -12.72
CA ILE A 357 -24.52 -24.59 -11.57
C ILE A 357 -24.91 -23.18 -12.04
N ALA A 358 -24.33 -22.68 -13.14
CA ALA A 358 -24.65 -21.37 -13.69
C ALA A 358 -26.12 -21.26 -14.12
N VAL A 359 -26.69 -22.31 -14.77
CA VAL A 359 -28.07 -22.36 -15.18
C VAL A 359 -29.00 -22.37 -13.95
N ILE A 360 -28.73 -23.20 -12.94
CA ILE A 360 -29.51 -23.26 -11.71
C ILE A 360 -29.46 -21.94 -10.95
N ALA A 361 -28.25 -21.40 -10.74
CA ALA A 361 -28.05 -20.13 -10.04
C ALA A 361 -28.66 -18.95 -10.81
N GLY A 362 -28.53 -18.93 -12.14
CA GLY A 362 -29.12 -17.93 -13.02
C GLY A 362 -30.63 -17.97 -12.99
N PHE A 363 -31.23 -19.15 -12.99
CA PHE A 363 -32.67 -19.32 -12.87
C PHE A 363 -33.24 -18.84 -11.52
N LEU A 364 -32.54 -19.16 -10.43
CA LEU A 364 -32.90 -18.71 -9.09
C LEU A 364 -32.73 -17.16 -8.95
N ALA A 365 -31.67 -16.59 -9.50
CA ALA A 365 -31.42 -15.15 -9.49
C ALA A 365 -32.47 -14.40 -10.34
N TYR A 366 -32.81 -14.92 -11.53
CA TYR A 366 -33.83 -14.33 -12.41
C TYR A 366 -35.23 -14.35 -11.76
N ARG A 367 -35.60 -15.43 -11.04
CA ARG A 367 -36.85 -15.48 -10.28
C ARG A 367 -36.92 -14.43 -9.18
N ARG A 368 -35.79 -14.05 -8.62
CA ARG A 368 -35.70 -13.11 -7.49
C ARG A 368 -35.65 -11.64 -7.95
N ASP A 369 -34.98 -11.36 -9.05
CA ASP A 369 -34.83 -9.99 -9.58
C ASP A 369 -34.83 -9.99 -11.12
N LYS A 370 -35.98 -9.63 -11.70
CA LYS A 370 -36.15 -9.57 -13.15
C LYS A 370 -35.42 -8.40 -13.82
N THR A 371 -34.99 -7.38 -13.07
CA THR A 371 -34.35 -6.18 -13.61
C THR A 371 -32.93 -6.45 -14.10
N GLN A 372 -32.25 -7.44 -13.54
CA GLN A 372 -30.89 -7.85 -13.90
C GLN A 372 -30.86 -9.01 -14.92
N GLY A 373 -31.99 -9.34 -15.54
CA GLY A 373 -32.14 -10.50 -16.42
C GLY A 373 -31.14 -10.54 -17.58
N GLY A 374 -30.74 -9.40 -18.15
CA GLY A 374 -29.81 -9.35 -19.26
C GLY A 374 -28.38 -9.81 -18.87
N SER A 375 -27.83 -9.31 -17.78
CA SER A 375 -26.48 -9.67 -17.33
C SER A 375 -26.39 -11.12 -16.81
N ILE A 376 -27.45 -11.61 -16.17
CA ILE A 376 -27.54 -13.00 -15.72
C ILE A 376 -27.61 -13.96 -16.93
N LEU A 377 -28.39 -13.62 -17.94
CA LEU A 377 -28.54 -14.44 -19.14
C LEU A 377 -27.21 -14.52 -19.91
N THR A 378 -26.47 -13.40 -20.05
CA THR A 378 -25.19 -13.40 -20.74
C THR A 378 -24.14 -14.24 -20.00
N ALA A 379 -24.08 -14.18 -18.67
CA ALA A 379 -23.16 -15.00 -17.88
C ALA A 379 -23.47 -16.49 -18.01
N VAL A 380 -24.77 -16.89 -17.92
CA VAL A 380 -25.22 -18.28 -18.11
C VAL A 380 -24.92 -18.74 -19.53
N ALA A 381 -25.25 -17.92 -20.54
CA ALA A 381 -24.99 -18.25 -21.94
C ALA A 381 -23.50 -18.50 -22.23
N LEU A 382 -22.62 -17.71 -21.61
CA LEU A 382 -21.18 -17.89 -21.76
C LEU A 382 -20.67 -19.21 -21.13
N CYS A 383 -21.18 -19.57 -19.94
CA CYS A 383 -20.83 -20.84 -19.30
C CYS A 383 -21.35 -22.06 -20.13
N VAL A 384 -22.56 -21.95 -20.67
CA VAL A 384 -23.10 -22.99 -21.54
C VAL A 384 -22.34 -23.05 -22.87
N ALA A 385 -21.98 -21.92 -23.47
CA ALA A 385 -21.17 -21.85 -24.69
C ALA A 385 -19.79 -22.50 -24.49
N LEU A 386 -19.14 -22.27 -23.34
CA LEU A 386 -17.88 -22.90 -22.98
C LEU A 386 -18.03 -24.44 -22.88
N PHE A 387 -19.12 -24.92 -22.27
CA PHE A 387 -19.42 -26.35 -22.21
C PHE A 387 -19.67 -26.93 -23.61
N VAL A 388 -20.51 -26.29 -24.43
CA VAL A 388 -20.74 -26.70 -25.81
C VAL A 388 -19.44 -26.73 -26.63
N PHE A 389 -18.63 -25.67 -26.52
CA PHE A 389 -17.31 -25.60 -27.14
C PHE A 389 -16.43 -26.77 -26.72
N SER A 390 -16.45 -27.17 -25.44
CA SER A 390 -15.66 -28.29 -24.93
C SER A 390 -16.04 -29.64 -25.59
N LEU A 391 -17.24 -29.79 -26.08
CA LEU A 391 -17.72 -31.03 -26.76
C LEU A 391 -17.13 -31.16 -28.17
N PHE A 392 -16.84 -30.04 -28.85
CA PHE A 392 -16.25 -30.01 -30.19
C PHE A 392 -14.70 -30.06 -30.19
N LEU A 393 -14.07 -29.94 -29.05
CA LEU A 393 -12.60 -30.00 -28.95
C LEU A 393 -12.10 -31.45 -29.08
N GLU A 394 -11.23 -31.70 -30.04
CA GLU A 394 -10.50 -32.97 -30.20
C GLU A 394 -9.15 -32.95 -29.47
N ARG A 395 -8.48 -31.79 -29.47
CA ARG A 395 -7.20 -31.56 -28.77
C ARG A 395 -7.23 -30.26 -28.01
N ILE A 396 -7.31 -30.36 -26.69
CA ILE A 396 -7.42 -29.19 -25.81
C ILE A 396 -6.09 -28.44 -25.61
N VAL A 397 -4.98 -29.15 -25.78
CA VAL A 397 -3.62 -28.59 -25.56
C VAL A 397 -3.36 -27.37 -26.46
N ASP A 398 -3.84 -27.43 -27.71
CA ASP A 398 -3.67 -26.36 -28.70
C ASP A 398 -4.44 -25.09 -28.33
N TRP A 399 -5.51 -25.22 -27.55
CA TRP A 399 -6.39 -24.12 -27.12
C TRP A 399 -6.15 -23.62 -25.70
N LYS A 400 -5.19 -24.19 -24.98
CA LYS A 400 -4.91 -23.90 -23.57
C LYS A 400 -4.74 -22.40 -23.31
N LEU A 401 -3.91 -21.72 -24.09
CA LEU A 401 -3.68 -20.27 -23.94
C LEU A 401 -4.91 -19.42 -24.26
N THR A 402 -5.69 -19.84 -25.27
CA THR A 402 -6.93 -19.15 -25.64
C THR A 402 -7.97 -19.27 -24.53
N ILE A 403 -8.13 -20.47 -23.96
CA ILE A 403 -9.05 -20.70 -22.82
C ILE A 403 -8.61 -19.88 -21.60
N TYR A 404 -7.32 -19.84 -21.31
CA TYR A 404 -6.77 -18.99 -20.27
C TYR A 404 -7.12 -17.50 -20.50
N GLY A 405 -6.87 -16.99 -21.71
CA GLY A 405 -7.21 -15.61 -22.07
C GLY A 405 -8.69 -15.29 -21.94
N LEU A 406 -9.55 -16.18 -22.41
CA LEU A 406 -11.01 -16.02 -22.27
C LEU A 406 -11.47 -16.05 -20.82
N MET A 407 -10.92 -16.94 -19.99
CA MET A 407 -11.22 -16.97 -18.55
C MET A 407 -10.79 -15.67 -17.86
N ILE A 408 -9.62 -15.13 -18.19
CA ILE A 408 -9.16 -13.86 -17.65
C ILE A 408 -10.14 -12.75 -17.99
N LEU A 409 -10.52 -12.62 -19.27
CA LEU A 409 -11.48 -11.63 -19.73
C LEU A 409 -12.83 -11.78 -19.01
N PHE A 410 -13.30 -13.02 -18.84
CA PHE A 410 -14.54 -13.28 -18.11
C PHE A 410 -14.46 -12.81 -16.65
N VAL A 411 -13.39 -13.17 -15.94
CA VAL A 411 -13.23 -12.81 -14.52
C VAL A 411 -13.09 -11.29 -14.36
N VAL A 412 -12.26 -10.63 -15.18
CA VAL A 412 -12.05 -9.17 -15.10
C VAL A 412 -13.33 -8.41 -15.41
N TYR A 413 -14.13 -8.87 -16.36
CA TYR A 413 -15.35 -8.18 -16.79
C TYR A 413 -16.54 -8.43 -15.86
N TYR A 414 -16.77 -9.70 -15.45
CA TYR A 414 -17.94 -10.08 -14.65
C TYR A 414 -17.70 -10.15 -13.14
N LEU A 415 -16.46 -10.26 -12.70
CA LEU A 415 -16.07 -10.38 -11.29
C LEU A 415 -15.01 -9.35 -10.92
N PRO A 416 -15.31 -8.05 -10.95
CA PRO A 416 -14.32 -6.99 -10.69
C PRO A 416 -13.72 -7.09 -9.28
N ASP A 417 -14.48 -7.62 -8.30
CA ASP A 417 -14.02 -7.90 -6.93
C ASP A 417 -13.52 -9.33 -6.75
N GLY A 418 -13.35 -10.08 -7.85
CA GLY A 418 -12.98 -11.49 -7.86
C GLY A 418 -14.05 -12.44 -7.31
N ILE A 419 -13.70 -13.72 -7.26
CA ILE A 419 -14.62 -14.78 -6.81
C ILE A 419 -15.09 -14.56 -5.37
N MET A 420 -14.18 -14.16 -4.47
CA MET A 420 -14.55 -13.89 -3.08
C MET A 420 -15.46 -12.67 -2.93
N GLY A 421 -15.31 -11.65 -3.76
CA GLY A 421 -16.23 -10.52 -3.81
C GLY A 421 -17.64 -10.98 -4.18
N PHE A 422 -17.76 -11.80 -5.22
CA PHE A 422 -19.03 -12.40 -5.64
C PHE A 422 -19.64 -13.28 -4.55
N VAL A 423 -18.86 -14.17 -3.94
CA VAL A 423 -19.30 -15.02 -2.83
C VAL A 423 -19.80 -14.18 -1.65
N ARG A 424 -19.07 -13.12 -1.29
CA ARG A 424 -19.47 -12.20 -0.22
C ARG A 424 -20.79 -11.49 -0.53
N GLN A 425 -20.97 -11.00 -1.76
CA GLN A 425 -22.22 -10.37 -2.19
C GLN A 425 -23.38 -11.36 -2.18
N MET A 426 -23.16 -12.60 -2.64
CA MET A 426 -24.16 -13.67 -2.60
C MET A 426 -24.54 -14.04 -1.16
N LEU A 427 -23.56 -14.22 -0.27
CA LEU A 427 -23.80 -14.49 1.15
C LEU A 427 -24.52 -13.33 1.85
N ALA A 428 -24.21 -12.08 1.52
CA ALA A 428 -24.91 -10.91 2.06
C ALA A 428 -26.39 -10.90 1.68
N ARG A 429 -26.74 -11.46 0.51
CA ARG A 429 -28.13 -11.59 0.06
C ARG A 429 -28.87 -12.77 0.70
N ILE A 430 -28.19 -13.92 0.91
CA ILE A 430 -28.81 -15.18 1.40
C ILE A 430 -28.81 -15.24 2.93
N ALA A 431 -27.68 -14.85 3.55
CA ALA A 431 -27.44 -14.94 4.98
C ALA A 431 -26.69 -13.69 5.49
N PRO A 432 -27.37 -12.52 5.58
CA PRO A 432 -26.73 -11.25 5.96
C PRO A 432 -26.05 -11.31 7.34
N SER A 433 -26.49 -12.21 8.22
CA SER A 433 -25.87 -12.43 9.54
C SER A 433 -24.48 -13.09 9.50
N LEU A 434 -24.14 -13.78 8.39
CA LEU A 434 -22.84 -14.42 8.21
C LEU A 434 -21.80 -13.48 7.59
N VAL A 435 -22.24 -12.47 6.85
CA VAL A 435 -21.36 -11.43 6.33
C VAL A 435 -21.08 -10.48 7.47
N ALA A 436 -19.88 -10.60 8.05
CA ALA A 436 -19.43 -9.68 9.06
C ALA A 436 -19.46 -8.26 8.49
N LYS A 437 -20.38 -7.41 8.95
CA LYS A 437 -20.14 -5.97 8.99
C LYS A 437 -18.76 -5.76 9.66
N HIS A 438 -18.05 -4.74 9.27
CA HIS A 438 -16.84 -4.31 10.00
C HIS A 438 -17.06 -4.53 11.50
N GLU A 439 -16.06 -5.05 12.22
CA GLU A 439 -16.20 -5.23 13.66
C GLU A 439 -16.72 -3.93 14.24
N THR A 440 -17.96 -3.94 14.74
CA THR A 440 -18.55 -2.75 15.35
C THR A 440 -17.64 -2.34 16.51
N ILE A 441 -16.96 -1.24 16.33
CA ILE A 441 -16.06 -0.69 17.35
C ILE A 441 -16.97 -0.02 18.38
N ASN A 442 -17.24 -0.72 19.47
CA ASN A 442 -17.92 -0.17 20.65
C ASN A 442 -16.86 0.39 21.60
N VAL A 443 -16.43 1.61 21.34
CA VAL A 443 -15.55 2.38 22.22
C VAL A 443 -16.34 3.61 22.69
N GLN A 444 -16.34 3.89 23.98
CA GLN A 444 -16.92 5.12 24.51
C GLN A 444 -16.00 6.31 24.19
N ALA A 445 -16.59 7.39 23.69
CA ALA A 445 -15.88 8.64 23.46
C ALA A 445 -15.58 9.34 24.80
N ASP A 446 -14.39 9.92 24.90
CA ASP A 446 -13.96 10.70 26.06
C ASP A 446 -13.46 12.06 25.55
N GLN A 447 -14.25 13.10 25.77
CA GLN A 447 -13.95 14.45 25.25
C GLN A 447 -12.60 15.00 25.72
N SER A 448 -12.06 14.52 26.84
CA SER A 448 -10.74 14.93 27.33
C SER A 448 -9.61 14.44 26.41
N LYS A 449 -9.88 13.42 25.56
CA LYS A 449 -8.91 12.79 24.65
C LYS A 449 -8.94 13.37 23.22
N VAL A 450 -9.80 14.33 22.92
CA VAL A 450 -9.86 14.97 21.59
C VAL A 450 -8.53 15.63 21.26
N TRP A 451 -7.97 16.34 22.23
CA TRP A 451 -6.74 17.10 22.07
C TRP A 451 -5.56 16.35 22.66
N GLY A 452 -4.46 16.24 21.90
CA GLY A 452 -3.17 15.74 22.41
C GLY A 452 -2.47 16.77 23.30
N ALA A 453 -1.33 16.39 23.85
CA ALA A 453 -0.47 17.33 24.55
C ALA A 453 -0.04 18.43 23.59
N THR A 454 -0.52 19.65 23.81
CA THR A 454 -0.17 20.80 22.97
C THR A 454 1.34 21.01 23.05
N ALA A 455 2.04 20.84 21.93
CA ALA A 455 3.47 21.14 21.89
C ALA A 455 3.67 22.61 22.31
N ALA A 456 4.69 22.87 23.12
CA ALA A 456 5.07 24.23 23.53
C ALA A 456 5.30 25.08 22.27
N GLY A 457 4.40 26.01 22.02
CA GLY A 457 4.44 26.90 20.86
C GLY A 457 4.56 28.36 21.30
N VAL A 458 4.65 29.26 20.34
CA VAL A 458 4.60 30.71 20.61
C VAL A 458 3.32 31.07 21.36
N PRO A 459 3.29 32.14 22.20
CA PRO A 459 2.08 32.57 22.89
C PRO A 459 0.95 32.89 21.94
N VAL A 460 -0.30 32.78 22.40
CA VAL A 460 -1.50 33.22 21.65
C VAL A 460 -1.36 34.69 21.28
N GLY A 461 -1.63 35.05 20.02
CA GLY A 461 -1.45 36.37 19.46
C GLY A 461 -0.08 36.68 18.87
N ALA A 462 0.94 35.87 19.16
CA ALA A 462 2.26 35.98 18.47
C ALA A 462 2.18 35.33 17.07
N THR A 463 3.14 35.70 16.19
CA THR A 463 3.22 35.14 14.83
C THR A 463 3.58 33.67 14.88
N LEU A 464 2.68 32.81 14.45
CA LEU A 464 2.84 31.36 14.37
C LEU A 464 3.46 30.95 13.03
N LEU A 465 2.94 31.53 11.93
CA LEU A 465 3.43 31.31 10.58
C LEU A 465 3.88 32.64 9.99
N ALA A 466 5.12 32.69 9.50
CA ALA A 466 5.69 33.83 8.79
C ALA A 466 6.18 33.40 7.41
N GLY A 467 5.60 33.98 6.37
CA GLY A 467 6.09 33.87 5.00
C GLY A 467 6.76 35.19 4.61
N ARG A 468 7.97 35.13 4.03
CA ARG A 468 8.71 36.32 3.59
C ARG A 468 9.11 36.16 2.14
N GLN A 469 8.66 37.12 1.32
CA GLN A 469 9.01 37.22 -0.09
C GLN A 469 8.84 35.90 -0.86
N ILE A 470 7.73 35.18 -0.62
CA ILE A 470 7.46 33.89 -1.23
C ILE A 470 7.26 34.07 -2.73
N LEU A 471 8.17 33.48 -3.51
CA LEU A 471 8.11 33.39 -4.98
C LEU A 471 7.88 31.95 -5.37
N MET A 472 6.86 31.70 -6.20
CA MET A 472 6.67 30.42 -6.86
C MET A 472 6.46 30.59 -8.34
N GLN A 473 7.36 30.02 -9.15
CA GLN A 473 7.39 30.17 -10.59
C GLN A 473 7.30 28.82 -11.29
N PHE A 474 6.40 28.70 -12.25
CA PHE A 474 6.25 27.53 -13.12
C PHE A 474 6.61 27.93 -14.56
N GLY A 475 7.82 27.58 -15.00
CA GLY A 475 8.33 28.07 -16.27
C GLY A 475 8.35 29.60 -16.32
N GLY A 476 7.56 30.22 -17.20
CA GLY A 476 7.44 31.68 -17.29
C GLY A 476 6.40 32.31 -16.38
N LEU A 477 5.51 31.52 -15.74
CA LEU A 477 4.40 32.02 -14.93
C LEU A 477 4.80 32.16 -13.45
N LYS A 478 4.74 33.36 -12.90
CA LYS A 478 4.87 33.61 -11.46
C LYS A 478 3.52 33.44 -10.79
N ALA A 479 3.27 32.27 -10.20
CA ALA A 479 2.04 31.96 -9.50
C ALA A 479 1.96 32.63 -8.12
N LEU A 480 3.12 32.86 -7.47
CA LEU A 480 3.29 33.77 -6.33
C LEU A 480 4.48 34.67 -6.64
N ASN A 481 4.33 35.97 -6.38
CA ASN A 481 5.33 36.98 -6.69
C ASN A 481 5.65 37.81 -5.44
N LEU A 482 6.66 37.36 -4.70
CA LEU A 482 7.19 38.03 -3.49
C LEU A 482 6.11 38.32 -2.43
N VAL A 483 5.32 37.30 -2.09
CA VAL A 483 4.21 37.43 -1.14
C VAL A 483 4.72 37.32 0.29
N ASP A 484 4.33 38.28 1.13
CA ASP A 484 4.50 38.23 2.59
C ASP A 484 3.17 37.83 3.25
N LEU A 485 3.23 36.90 4.24
CA LEU A 485 2.07 36.41 4.96
C LEU A 485 2.41 36.18 6.43
N ASP A 486 1.72 36.88 7.33
CA ASP A 486 1.85 36.70 8.78
C ASP A 486 0.55 36.19 9.40
N VAL A 487 0.62 35.02 10.06
CA VAL A 487 -0.55 34.43 10.72
C VAL A 487 -0.31 34.33 12.21
N LYS A 488 -1.18 34.94 12.99
CA LYS A 488 -1.11 34.99 14.48
C LYS A 488 -1.73 33.74 15.08
N ARG A 489 -1.11 33.22 16.16
CA ARG A 489 -1.63 32.05 16.87
C ARG A 489 -3.02 32.33 17.49
N GLY A 490 -3.93 31.36 17.33
CA GLY A 490 -5.28 31.39 17.86
C GLY A 490 -6.26 32.27 17.07
N THR A 491 -5.90 32.69 15.85
CA THR A 491 -6.77 33.48 14.96
C THR A 491 -7.27 32.67 13.78
N ILE A 492 -8.39 33.12 13.19
CA ILE A 492 -8.83 32.66 11.86
C ILE A 492 -8.37 33.70 10.84
N HIS A 493 -7.48 33.32 9.95
CA HIS A 493 -6.93 34.15 8.91
C HIS A 493 -7.56 33.78 7.56
N GLY A 494 -8.37 34.66 6.98
CA GLY A 494 -8.95 34.49 5.66
C GLY A 494 -7.90 34.75 4.56
N LEU A 495 -7.78 33.87 3.59
CA LEU A 495 -6.97 34.06 2.38
C LEU A 495 -7.89 34.04 1.18
N ILE A 496 -8.18 35.20 0.60
CA ILE A 496 -9.15 35.38 -0.47
C ILE A 496 -8.52 35.95 -1.72
N GLY A 497 -9.27 36.00 -2.81
CA GLY A 497 -8.87 36.55 -4.09
C GLY A 497 -9.58 35.85 -5.26
N PRO A 498 -9.56 36.44 -6.45
CA PRO A 498 -10.16 35.83 -7.64
C PRO A 498 -9.51 34.49 -8.03
N ASN A 499 -10.14 33.78 -8.97
CA ASN A 499 -9.57 32.55 -9.50
C ASN A 499 -8.22 32.81 -10.17
N GLY A 500 -7.22 31.97 -9.92
CA GLY A 500 -5.88 32.18 -10.45
C GLY A 500 -5.00 33.16 -9.67
N SER A 501 -5.48 33.72 -8.53
CA SER A 501 -4.71 34.68 -7.72
C SER A 501 -3.55 34.08 -6.92
N GLY A 502 -3.39 32.74 -6.91
CA GLY A 502 -2.29 32.06 -6.22
C GLY A 502 -2.63 31.43 -4.87
N LYS A 503 -3.89 31.44 -4.40
CA LYS A 503 -4.31 30.87 -3.10
C LYS A 503 -3.90 29.41 -2.91
N SER A 504 -4.30 28.55 -3.84
CA SER A 504 -3.96 27.11 -3.77
C SER A 504 -2.45 26.86 -3.90
N THR A 505 -1.74 27.71 -4.65
CA THR A 505 -0.27 27.65 -4.73
C THR A 505 0.36 28.02 -3.39
N MET A 506 -0.14 29.03 -2.69
CA MET A 506 0.28 29.39 -1.35
C MET A 506 0.08 28.20 -0.39
N MET A 507 -1.11 27.60 -0.38
CA MET A 507 -1.39 26.40 0.43
C MET A 507 -0.42 25.25 0.15
N ASN A 508 -0.12 25.00 -1.13
CA ASN A 508 0.81 23.96 -1.54
C ASN A 508 2.27 24.25 -1.07
N CYS A 509 2.67 25.52 -1.05
CA CYS A 509 3.96 25.93 -0.49
C CYS A 509 4.00 25.75 1.03
N LEU A 510 2.92 26.12 1.74
CA LEU A 510 2.84 25.97 3.20
C LEU A 510 2.80 24.51 3.67
N THR A 511 2.34 23.60 2.82
CA THR A 511 2.23 22.16 3.12
C THR A 511 3.35 21.32 2.52
N GLY A 512 4.33 21.94 1.83
CA GLY A 512 5.48 21.24 1.26
C GLY A 512 5.17 20.40 0.02
N ILE A 513 3.98 20.55 -0.57
CA ILE A 513 3.65 19.97 -1.89
C ILE A 513 4.48 20.66 -2.97
N TYR A 514 4.67 21.98 -2.83
CA TYR A 514 5.59 22.75 -3.65
C TYR A 514 6.70 23.36 -2.79
N VAL A 515 7.92 23.33 -3.29
CA VAL A 515 9.03 24.07 -2.70
C VAL A 515 9.07 25.45 -3.35
N PRO A 516 8.97 26.56 -2.60
CA PRO A 516 9.08 27.89 -3.17
C PRO A 516 10.34 28.07 -3.99
N THR A 517 10.25 28.80 -5.12
CA THR A 517 11.43 29.11 -5.96
C THR A 517 12.42 29.98 -5.19
N SER A 518 11.91 30.93 -4.38
CA SER A 518 12.68 31.72 -3.44
C SER A 518 11.78 32.25 -2.32
N GLY A 519 12.37 32.85 -1.28
CA GLY A 519 11.67 33.32 -0.10
C GLY A 519 11.75 32.32 1.04
N GLU A 520 11.27 32.72 2.21
CA GLU A 520 11.34 31.92 3.44
C GLU A 520 9.93 31.68 3.99
N VAL A 521 9.74 30.48 4.52
CA VAL A 521 8.53 30.13 5.29
C VAL A 521 9.00 29.59 6.64
N ALA A 522 8.60 30.25 7.71
CA ALA A 522 8.89 29.84 9.07
C ALA A 522 7.58 29.51 9.82
N PHE A 523 7.55 28.39 10.50
CA PHE A 523 6.46 27.95 11.36
C PHE A 523 6.98 27.74 12.78
N ASN A 524 6.33 28.36 13.75
CA ASN A 524 6.77 28.34 15.15
C ASN A 524 8.26 28.73 15.33
N GLY A 525 8.71 29.70 14.53
CA GLY A 525 10.12 30.17 14.51
C GLY A 525 11.10 29.25 13.80
N GLN A 526 10.68 28.13 13.24
CA GLN A 526 11.54 27.20 12.50
C GLN A 526 11.26 27.25 10.99
N ALA A 527 12.32 27.29 10.19
CA ALA A 527 12.19 27.23 8.74
C ALA A 527 11.58 25.89 8.29
N ILE A 528 10.53 25.94 7.45
CA ILE A 528 9.86 24.78 6.90
C ILE A 528 9.98 24.68 5.38
N ALA A 529 10.44 25.70 4.70
CA ALA A 529 10.68 25.67 3.25
C ALA A 529 11.65 24.54 2.89
N GLY A 530 11.26 23.69 1.91
CA GLY A 530 12.05 22.54 1.47
C GLY A 530 11.89 21.27 2.34
N LYS A 531 11.14 21.32 3.44
CA LYS A 531 10.74 20.10 4.16
C LYS A 531 9.65 19.36 3.39
N SER A 532 9.61 18.04 3.53
CA SER A 532 8.57 17.20 2.94
C SER A 532 7.21 17.39 3.65
N SER A 533 6.10 17.11 2.95
CA SER A 533 4.75 17.22 3.52
C SER A 533 4.56 16.43 4.81
N PRO A 534 5.06 15.17 4.96
CA PRO A 534 4.99 14.46 6.23
C PRO A 534 5.76 15.13 7.37
N GLU A 535 6.90 15.78 7.09
CA GLU A 535 7.67 16.51 8.10
C GLU A 535 6.95 17.78 8.54
N ILE A 536 6.28 18.47 7.62
CA ILE A 536 5.45 19.66 7.90
C ILE A 536 4.20 19.27 8.70
N ALA A 537 3.55 18.17 8.34
CA ALA A 537 2.43 17.62 9.09
C ALA A 537 2.85 17.26 10.53
N ALA A 538 3.99 16.61 10.70
CA ALA A 538 4.56 16.30 12.02
C ALA A 538 4.95 17.54 12.84
N ALA A 539 5.24 18.66 12.17
CA ALA A 539 5.49 19.95 12.85
C ALA A 539 4.19 20.61 13.38
N GLY A 540 3.01 20.13 12.99
CA GLY A 540 1.73 20.59 13.46
C GLY A 540 0.94 21.46 12.47
N ILE A 541 1.16 21.30 11.17
CA ILE A 541 0.35 21.90 10.10
C ILE A 541 -0.52 20.82 9.47
N ALA A 542 -1.84 20.93 9.59
CA ALA A 542 -2.81 20.04 8.93
C ALA A 542 -3.57 20.78 7.83
N ARG A 543 -4.03 20.06 6.81
CA ARG A 543 -4.76 20.62 5.68
C ARG A 543 -5.95 19.75 5.29
N THR A 544 -7.06 20.38 4.89
CA THR A 544 -8.12 19.80 4.09
C THR A 544 -7.91 20.16 2.62
N PHE A 545 -8.59 19.47 1.70
CA PHE A 545 -8.43 19.67 0.26
C PHE A 545 -9.71 20.28 -0.35
N GLN A 546 -9.56 21.02 -1.45
CA GLN A 546 -10.68 21.60 -2.18
C GLN A 546 -11.68 20.52 -2.62
N ASN A 547 -11.21 19.43 -3.23
CA ASN A 547 -12.00 18.22 -3.43
C ASN A 547 -11.79 17.28 -2.26
N VAL A 548 -12.86 16.78 -1.68
CA VAL A 548 -12.79 15.84 -0.55
C VAL A 548 -11.89 14.66 -0.87
N GLN A 549 -10.83 14.50 -0.10
CA GLN A 549 -9.82 13.46 -0.26
C GLN A 549 -9.89 12.47 0.92
N LEU A 550 -11.01 11.74 1.02
CA LEU A 550 -11.16 10.68 2.01
C LEU A 550 -10.64 9.34 1.48
N PHE A 551 -10.29 8.46 2.41
CA PHE A 551 -9.97 7.07 2.10
C PHE A 551 -11.28 6.29 2.06
N SER A 552 -11.78 6.10 0.84
CA SER A 552 -13.16 5.73 0.54
C SER A 552 -13.59 4.37 1.07
N GLU A 553 -12.68 3.39 1.11
CA GLU A 553 -12.96 2.04 1.60
C GLU A 553 -12.69 1.87 3.11
N LEU A 554 -12.03 2.86 3.75
CA LEU A 554 -11.87 2.90 5.20
C LEU A 554 -13.15 3.43 5.86
N THR A 555 -13.45 2.94 7.06
CA THR A 555 -14.53 3.48 7.90
C THR A 555 -14.20 4.89 8.39
N CYS A 556 -15.20 5.62 8.90
CA CYS A 556 -14.98 6.96 9.46
C CYS A 556 -13.92 6.96 10.58
N ILE A 557 -13.98 5.98 11.48
CA ILE A 557 -13.01 5.89 12.57
C ILE A 557 -11.60 5.57 12.04
N GLU A 558 -11.47 4.69 11.04
CA GLU A 558 -10.18 4.35 10.42
C GLU A 558 -9.60 5.55 9.66
N ASN A 559 -10.43 6.37 8.98
CA ASN A 559 -9.99 7.62 8.37
C ASN A 559 -9.33 8.54 9.40
N VAL A 560 -9.98 8.74 10.56
CA VAL A 560 -9.41 9.56 11.65
C VAL A 560 -8.14 8.92 12.22
N MET A 561 -8.09 7.59 12.35
CA MET A 561 -6.91 6.87 12.82
C MET A 561 -5.71 6.99 11.88
N VAL A 562 -5.91 7.25 10.57
CA VAL A 562 -4.79 7.58 9.66
C VAL A 562 -4.12 8.88 10.09
N GLY A 563 -4.89 9.91 10.49
CA GLY A 563 -4.34 11.16 11.04
C GLY A 563 -3.53 10.95 12.34
N LEU A 564 -3.84 9.92 13.12
CA LEU A 564 -3.09 9.53 14.31
C LEU A 564 -1.81 8.74 14.03
N HIS A 565 -1.42 8.57 12.76
CA HIS A 565 -0.26 7.73 12.40
C HIS A 565 1.03 8.13 13.12
N HIS A 566 1.23 9.41 13.36
CA HIS A 566 2.39 9.98 14.05
C HIS A 566 2.49 9.59 15.53
N SER A 567 1.39 9.26 16.20
CA SER A 567 1.34 8.93 17.62
C SER A 567 1.78 7.50 17.97
N TYR A 568 1.91 6.64 16.97
CA TYR A 568 2.34 5.25 17.18
C TYR A 568 3.87 5.15 17.27
N THR A 569 4.36 4.45 18.28
CA THR A 569 5.79 4.19 18.53
C THR A 569 6.19 2.74 18.26
N SER A 570 5.22 1.79 18.22
CA SER A 570 5.48 0.36 18.01
C SER A 570 6.14 0.10 16.67
N SER A 571 7.17 -0.77 16.65
CA SER A 571 7.86 -1.16 15.43
C SER A 571 7.01 -2.11 14.56
N PHE A 572 7.40 -2.25 13.28
CA PHE A 572 6.81 -3.23 12.36
C PHE A 572 6.81 -4.66 12.95
N PHE A 573 7.93 -5.08 13.54
CA PHE A 573 8.04 -6.40 14.16
C PHE A 573 7.13 -6.58 15.38
N SER A 574 6.93 -5.53 16.18
CA SER A 574 5.99 -5.54 17.31
C SER A 574 4.56 -5.79 16.85
N VAL A 575 4.17 -5.17 15.74
CA VAL A 575 2.85 -5.34 15.12
C VAL A 575 2.71 -6.75 14.52
N ALA A 576 3.68 -7.20 13.73
CA ALA A 576 3.68 -8.52 13.11
C ALA A 576 3.63 -9.65 14.15
N ALA A 577 4.39 -9.52 15.24
CA ALA A 577 4.36 -10.45 16.37
C ALA A 577 3.10 -10.31 17.25
N GLY A 578 2.34 -9.20 17.13
CA GLY A 578 1.14 -8.92 17.91
C GLY A 578 1.42 -8.70 19.40
N LEU A 579 2.53 -7.99 19.69
CA LEU A 579 2.93 -7.70 21.06
C LEU A 579 1.91 -6.81 21.79
N PRO A 580 1.82 -6.90 23.13
CA PRO A 580 0.86 -6.12 23.93
C PRO A 580 0.97 -4.60 23.70
N VAL A 581 2.18 -4.08 23.50
CA VAL A 581 2.43 -2.64 23.22
C VAL A 581 1.66 -2.17 21.97
N ALA A 582 1.77 -2.92 20.86
CA ALA A 582 1.06 -2.56 19.63
C ALA A 582 -0.46 -2.62 19.79
N ARG A 583 -0.99 -3.57 20.57
CA ARG A 583 -2.42 -3.69 20.85
C ARG A 583 -2.92 -2.55 21.74
N HIS A 584 -2.11 -2.11 22.71
CA HIS A 584 -2.45 -1.00 23.58
C HIS A 584 -2.52 0.32 22.80
N GLU A 585 -1.51 0.60 21.97
CA GLU A 585 -1.50 1.79 21.09
C GLU A 585 -2.70 1.81 20.15
N GLU A 586 -3.04 0.67 19.55
CA GLU A 586 -4.19 0.56 18.65
C GLU A 586 -5.52 0.84 19.36
N ARG A 587 -5.67 0.40 20.62
CA ARG A 587 -6.84 0.69 21.43
C ARG A 587 -6.91 2.16 21.79
N ALA A 588 -5.81 2.76 22.26
CA ALA A 588 -5.75 4.18 22.59
C ALA A 588 -6.04 5.07 21.37
N ALA A 589 -5.53 4.70 20.20
CA ALA A 589 -5.83 5.44 18.97
C ALA A 589 -7.32 5.34 18.57
N ARG A 590 -7.96 4.19 18.77
CA ARG A 590 -9.40 4.01 18.53
C ARG A 590 -10.26 4.86 19.47
N GLU A 591 -9.91 4.88 20.76
CA GLU A 591 -10.59 5.72 21.76
C GLU A 591 -10.50 7.19 21.36
N ARG A 592 -9.32 7.65 21.00
CA ARG A 592 -9.09 9.02 20.57
C ARG A 592 -9.81 9.36 19.27
N ALA A 593 -9.77 8.49 18.29
CA ALA A 593 -10.48 8.68 17.03
C ALA A 593 -12.00 8.79 17.24
N MET A 594 -12.57 7.99 18.16
CA MET A 594 -13.99 8.09 18.53
C MET A 594 -14.31 9.43 19.17
N SER A 595 -13.45 9.94 20.05
CA SER A 595 -13.62 11.25 20.69
C SER A 595 -13.59 12.39 19.66
N ILE A 596 -12.71 12.30 18.65
CA ILE A 596 -12.67 13.26 17.55
C ILE A 596 -13.94 13.18 16.69
N LEU A 597 -14.42 11.95 16.38
CA LEU A 597 -15.69 11.78 15.66
C LEU A 597 -16.88 12.37 16.42
N GLN A 598 -16.92 12.21 17.74
CA GLN A 598 -17.94 12.85 18.58
C GLN A 598 -17.85 14.38 18.50
N PHE A 599 -16.64 14.94 18.52
CA PHE A 599 -16.41 16.39 18.43
C PHE A 599 -16.96 16.98 17.11
N VAL A 600 -16.79 16.25 15.99
CA VAL A 600 -17.31 16.67 14.67
C VAL A 600 -18.73 16.15 14.38
N GLY A 601 -19.42 15.52 15.34
CA GLY A 601 -20.80 15.05 15.18
C GLY A 601 -20.99 13.81 14.33
N LEU A 602 -19.97 12.94 14.22
CA LEU A 602 -19.97 11.72 13.38
C LEU A 602 -19.89 10.43 14.20
N GLU A 603 -20.11 10.45 15.51
CA GLU A 603 -20.00 9.27 16.38
C GLU A 603 -20.89 8.10 15.91
N SER A 604 -22.15 8.38 15.54
CA SER A 604 -23.10 7.36 15.09
C SER A 604 -22.70 6.69 13.77
N LEU A 605 -21.84 7.34 12.98
CA LEU A 605 -21.36 6.89 11.68
C LEU A 605 -19.93 6.31 11.73
N ALA A 606 -19.36 6.12 12.92
CA ALA A 606 -17.99 5.70 13.14
C ALA A 606 -17.59 4.41 12.35
N ASN A 607 -18.51 3.47 12.24
CA ASN A 607 -18.29 2.18 11.55
C ASN A 607 -18.78 2.16 10.09
N GLU A 608 -19.29 3.28 9.56
CA GLU A 608 -19.66 3.36 8.14
C GLU A 608 -18.44 3.66 7.28
N GLU A 609 -18.40 3.07 6.07
CA GLU A 609 -17.37 3.36 5.07
C GLU A 609 -17.51 4.81 4.59
N ALA A 610 -16.40 5.52 4.44
CA ALA A 610 -16.41 6.94 4.09
C ALA A 610 -17.14 7.23 2.75
N ARG A 611 -17.09 6.30 1.78
CA ARG A 611 -17.82 6.42 0.50
C ARG A 611 -19.35 6.44 0.64
N ASN A 612 -19.89 5.96 1.74
CA ASN A 612 -21.33 5.89 1.96
C ASN A 612 -21.90 7.15 2.64
N LEU A 613 -21.03 8.10 3.02
CA LEU A 613 -21.45 9.32 3.69
C LEU A 613 -22.07 10.34 2.73
N PRO A 614 -23.07 11.14 3.17
CA PRO A 614 -23.48 12.37 2.50
C PRO A 614 -22.31 13.35 2.41
N TYR A 615 -22.28 14.17 1.35
CA TYR A 615 -21.16 15.07 1.06
C TYR A 615 -20.80 16.02 2.23
N GLY A 616 -21.80 16.60 2.91
CA GLY A 616 -21.56 17.45 4.09
C GLY A 616 -20.86 16.70 5.24
N LYS A 617 -21.23 15.42 5.45
CA LYS A 617 -20.58 14.57 6.47
C LYS A 617 -19.17 14.14 6.06
N MET A 618 -18.91 13.98 4.75
CA MET A 618 -17.55 13.75 4.24
C MET A 618 -16.62 14.92 4.59
N ARG A 619 -17.08 16.16 4.45
CA ARG A 619 -16.31 17.36 4.84
C ARG A 619 -15.98 17.37 6.32
N LEU A 620 -16.95 17.05 7.18
CA LEU A 620 -16.73 16.97 8.62
C LEU A 620 -15.74 15.88 8.99
N LEU A 621 -15.78 14.72 8.29
CA LEU A 621 -14.82 13.64 8.47
C LEU A 621 -13.40 14.06 8.07
N GLU A 622 -13.25 14.82 6.99
CA GLU A 622 -11.97 15.36 6.54
C GLU A 622 -11.35 16.30 7.58
N ILE A 623 -12.18 17.17 8.18
CA ILE A 623 -11.75 18.03 9.29
C ILE A 623 -11.38 17.20 10.53
N GLY A 624 -12.19 16.21 10.90
CA GLY A 624 -11.89 15.29 12.00
C GLY A 624 -10.55 14.56 11.81
N ARG A 625 -10.27 14.10 10.58
CA ARG A 625 -8.98 13.49 10.24
C ARG A 625 -7.81 14.47 10.37
N ALA A 626 -8.00 15.72 9.94
CA ALA A 626 -6.98 16.75 10.07
C ALA A 626 -6.71 17.12 11.55
N LEU A 627 -7.75 17.15 12.40
CA LEU A 627 -7.62 17.38 13.85
C LEU A 627 -6.83 16.26 14.56
N ALA A 628 -6.87 15.03 14.02
CA ALA A 628 -6.11 13.91 14.58
C ALA A 628 -4.58 14.10 14.52
N LEU A 629 -4.08 15.02 13.70
CA LEU A 629 -2.66 15.41 13.66
C LEU A 629 -2.21 16.28 14.83
N ASP A 630 -3.10 16.66 15.74
CA ASP A 630 -2.82 17.68 16.79
C ASP A 630 -2.30 19.01 16.23
N PRO A 631 -2.99 19.61 15.25
CA PRO A 631 -2.45 20.75 14.55
C PRO A 631 -2.42 21.99 15.42
N GLN A 632 -1.34 22.78 15.32
CA GLN A 632 -1.29 24.16 15.78
C GLN A 632 -1.83 25.12 14.70
N LEU A 633 -1.76 24.70 13.42
CA LEU A 633 -2.27 25.42 12.26
C LEU A 633 -3.09 24.45 11.39
N LEU A 634 -4.36 24.77 11.19
CA LEU A 634 -5.28 24.06 10.32
C LEU A 634 -5.58 24.88 9.07
N LEU A 635 -5.28 24.32 7.91
CA LEU A 635 -5.52 24.93 6.61
C LEU A 635 -6.82 24.35 6.03
N LEU A 636 -7.83 25.20 5.84
CA LEU A 636 -9.13 24.84 5.27
C LEU A 636 -9.24 25.39 3.85
N ASP A 637 -9.34 24.52 2.85
CA ASP A 637 -9.39 24.88 1.45
C ASP A 637 -10.82 24.70 0.90
N GLU A 638 -11.55 25.78 0.75
CA GLU A 638 -12.95 25.87 0.31
C GLU A 638 -13.89 24.85 1.02
N PRO A 639 -13.92 24.85 2.35
CA PRO A 639 -14.67 23.83 3.10
C PRO A 639 -16.19 23.93 2.93
N ALA A 640 -16.73 25.09 2.53
CA ALA A 640 -18.17 25.30 2.32
C ALA A 640 -18.62 24.97 0.88
N ALA A 641 -17.70 24.67 -0.04
CA ALA A 641 -18.04 24.41 -1.44
C ALA A 641 -18.98 23.20 -1.57
N GLY A 642 -20.12 23.39 -2.24
CA GLY A 642 -21.11 22.34 -2.50
C GLY A 642 -21.97 21.95 -1.29
N LEU A 643 -21.86 22.64 -0.15
CA LEU A 643 -22.66 22.39 1.04
C LEU A 643 -24.02 23.10 0.97
N THR A 644 -25.01 22.52 1.65
CA THR A 644 -26.31 23.19 1.89
C THR A 644 -26.19 24.23 3.01
N ALA A 645 -27.14 25.19 3.07
CA ALA A 645 -27.12 26.22 4.11
C ALA A 645 -27.15 25.67 5.56
N PRO A 646 -27.84 24.56 5.89
CA PRO A 646 -27.70 23.89 7.19
C PRO A 646 -26.29 23.34 7.43
N ASP A 647 -25.68 22.70 6.44
CA ASP A 647 -24.33 22.12 6.58
C ASP A 647 -23.27 23.21 6.77
N ILE A 648 -23.43 24.37 6.10
CA ILE A 648 -22.54 25.53 6.28
C ILE A 648 -22.62 26.07 7.73
N ARG A 649 -23.81 26.13 8.31
CA ARG A 649 -23.95 26.53 9.72
C ARG A 649 -23.26 25.56 10.67
N GLU A 650 -23.46 24.27 10.48
CA GLU A 650 -22.78 23.22 11.26
C GLU A 650 -21.24 23.33 11.12
N LEU A 651 -20.74 23.56 9.92
CA LEU A 651 -19.32 23.77 9.63
C LEU A 651 -18.78 25.00 10.38
N ILE A 652 -19.48 26.15 10.34
CA ILE A 652 -19.07 27.37 11.03
C ILE A 652 -18.97 27.14 12.54
N GLU A 653 -19.94 26.45 13.14
CA GLU A 653 -19.92 26.12 14.56
C GLU A 653 -18.70 25.26 14.93
N ILE A 654 -18.36 24.27 14.09
CA ILE A 654 -17.17 23.42 14.29
C ILE A 654 -15.90 24.27 14.18
N ILE A 655 -15.78 25.14 13.17
CA ILE A 655 -14.62 26.04 13.01
C ILE A 655 -14.46 26.94 14.26
N ARG A 656 -15.55 27.49 14.80
CA ARG A 656 -15.53 28.30 16.04
C ARG A 656 -15.09 27.47 17.26
N LYS A 657 -15.58 26.23 17.38
CA LYS A 657 -15.13 25.29 18.42
C LYS A 657 -13.63 25.00 18.33
N ILE A 658 -13.11 24.79 17.13
CA ILE A 658 -11.68 24.54 16.89
C ILE A 658 -10.86 25.77 17.32
N LYS A 659 -11.27 27.00 16.93
CA LYS A 659 -10.62 28.25 17.36
C LYS A 659 -10.61 28.42 18.88
N ALA A 660 -11.70 28.05 19.55
CA ALA A 660 -11.81 28.14 21.00
C ALA A 660 -10.76 27.30 21.74
N HIS A 661 -10.21 26.26 21.09
CA HIS A 661 -9.09 25.45 21.58
C HIS A 661 -7.72 26.01 21.18
N SER A 662 -7.64 27.30 20.79
CA SER A 662 -6.40 27.99 20.40
C SER A 662 -5.68 27.41 19.19
N ILE A 663 -6.39 26.68 18.33
CA ILE A 663 -5.89 26.24 17.03
C ILE A 663 -6.02 27.39 16.05
N THR A 664 -4.94 27.69 15.35
CA THR A 664 -4.91 28.71 14.31
C THR A 664 -5.48 28.15 13.02
N ILE A 665 -6.26 28.94 12.30
CA ILE A 665 -6.92 28.50 11.08
C ILE A 665 -6.56 29.45 9.94
N ILE A 666 -6.12 28.94 8.79
CA ILE A 666 -6.14 29.66 7.52
C ILE A 666 -7.34 29.13 6.73
N LEU A 667 -8.22 30.02 6.33
CA LEU A 667 -9.45 29.72 5.61
C LEU A 667 -9.40 30.32 4.20
N ILE A 668 -9.44 29.46 3.19
CA ILE A 668 -9.71 29.87 1.81
C ILE A 668 -11.18 29.60 1.54
N GLU A 669 -11.91 30.61 1.09
CA GLU A 669 -13.32 30.49 0.75
C GLU A 669 -13.71 31.47 -0.35
N HIS A 670 -14.73 31.09 -1.13
CA HIS A 670 -15.38 31.94 -2.12
C HIS A 670 -16.69 32.55 -1.61
N HIS A 671 -17.26 31.96 -0.54
CA HIS A 671 -18.43 32.49 0.16
C HIS A 671 -18.01 33.62 1.08
N MET A 672 -18.07 34.86 0.58
CA MET A 672 -17.64 36.04 1.34
C MET A 672 -18.36 36.19 2.68
N ASP A 673 -19.65 35.87 2.76
CA ASP A 673 -20.41 35.90 3.99
C ASP A 673 -19.80 35.00 5.08
N VAL A 674 -19.29 33.84 4.71
CA VAL A 674 -18.58 32.92 5.61
C VAL A 674 -17.28 33.56 6.09
N VAL A 675 -16.43 34.02 5.16
CA VAL A 675 -15.12 34.61 5.48
C VAL A 675 -15.30 35.82 6.42
N MET A 676 -16.20 36.74 6.06
CA MET A 676 -16.40 38.00 6.82
C MET A 676 -17.01 37.76 8.20
N SER A 677 -17.77 36.65 8.38
CA SER A 677 -18.44 36.37 9.66
C SER A 677 -17.56 35.68 10.71
N ILE A 678 -16.43 35.05 10.29
CA ILE A 678 -15.61 34.24 11.21
C ILE A 678 -14.13 34.61 11.23
N SER A 679 -13.60 35.31 10.21
CA SER A 679 -12.17 35.66 10.14
C SER A 679 -11.83 36.85 11.03
N ASP A 680 -10.67 36.80 11.69
CA ASP A 680 -10.11 37.91 12.47
C ASP A 680 -9.29 38.86 11.57
N THR A 681 -8.62 38.32 10.59
CA THR A 681 -7.79 39.02 9.60
C THR A 681 -7.99 38.38 8.23
N VAL A 682 -7.97 39.18 7.19
CA VAL A 682 -8.11 38.71 5.80
C VAL A 682 -6.96 39.25 4.97
N THR A 683 -6.28 38.37 4.25
CA THR A 683 -5.30 38.71 3.20
C THR A 683 -5.91 38.46 1.83
N VAL A 684 -5.76 39.42 0.92
CA VAL A 684 -6.24 39.33 -0.46
C VAL A 684 -5.08 39.17 -1.41
N LEU A 685 -5.16 38.12 -2.22
CA LEU A 685 -4.22 37.89 -3.33
C LEU A 685 -4.87 38.23 -4.67
N ASP A 686 -4.10 38.85 -5.54
CA ASP A 686 -4.46 39.05 -6.96
C ASP A 686 -3.21 38.89 -7.84
N PHE A 687 -3.32 38.13 -8.92
CA PHE A 687 -2.20 37.77 -9.82
C PHE A 687 -0.89 37.41 -9.11
N GLY A 688 -1.00 36.63 -8.03
CA GLY A 688 0.14 36.18 -7.24
C GLY A 688 0.75 37.24 -6.31
N GLN A 689 0.11 38.38 -6.10
CA GLN A 689 0.57 39.46 -5.23
C GLN A 689 -0.44 39.73 -4.10
N LYS A 690 0.06 40.16 -2.95
CA LYS A 690 -0.80 40.65 -1.86
C LYS A 690 -1.24 42.09 -2.15
N ILE A 691 -2.56 42.30 -2.32
CA ILE A 691 -3.12 43.63 -2.62
C ILE A 691 -3.73 44.32 -1.39
N ALA A 692 -4.16 43.55 -0.38
CA ALA A 692 -4.70 44.06 0.85
C ALA A 692 -4.53 43.06 2.01
N GLU A 693 -4.48 43.59 3.25
CA GLU A 693 -4.53 42.81 4.48
C GLU A 693 -5.12 43.67 5.59
N GLY A 694 -6.04 43.14 6.37
CA GLY A 694 -6.69 43.88 7.47
C GLY A 694 -7.86 43.13 8.08
N GLN A 695 -8.67 43.87 8.90
CA GLN A 695 -9.93 43.33 9.38
C GLN A 695 -10.92 43.14 8.20
N PRO A 696 -11.89 42.21 8.34
CA PRO A 696 -12.87 41.95 7.28
C PRO A 696 -13.54 43.19 6.72
N ALA A 697 -13.97 44.11 7.62
CA ALA A 697 -14.63 45.36 7.24
C ALA A 697 -13.73 46.30 6.40
N ASP A 698 -12.45 46.41 6.76
CA ASP A 698 -11.48 47.23 6.07
C ASP A 698 -11.19 46.70 4.66
N VAL A 699 -11.07 45.37 4.56
CA VAL A 699 -10.80 44.67 3.28
C VAL A 699 -12.01 44.80 2.33
N GLN A 700 -13.23 44.70 2.85
CA GLN A 700 -14.46 44.85 2.08
C GLN A 700 -14.62 46.26 1.49
N ALA A 701 -14.15 47.27 2.21
CA ALA A 701 -14.23 48.67 1.78
C ALA A 701 -13.04 49.08 0.87
N ASN A 702 -12.04 48.22 0.66
CA ASN A 702 -10.83 48.56 -0.09
C ASN A 702 -11.10 48.62 -1.61
N PRO A 703 -10.87 49.77 -2.29
CA PRO A 703 -11.14 49.94 -3.70
C PRO A 703 -10.38 48.92 -4.61
N ARG A 704 -9.13 48.60 -4.28
CA ARG A 704 -8.32 47.59 -5.01
C ARG A 704 -8.92 46.20 -4.96
N VAL A 705 -9.50 45.84 -3.79
CA VAL A 705 -10.17 44.55 -3.61
C VAL A 705 -11.44 44.47 -4.42
N ILE A 706 -12.24 45.60 -4.40
CA ILE A 706 -13.46 45.67 -5.19
C ILE A 706 -13.15 45.58 -6.70
N GLU A 707 -12.12 46.28 -7.16
CA GLU A 707 -11.67 46.23 -8.55
C GLU A 707 -11.21 44.82 -8.96
N ALA A 708 -10.45 44.12 -8.12
CA ALA A 708 -9.98 42.76 -8.39
C ALA A 708 -11.12 41.73 -8.54
N TYR A 709 -12.26 41.94 -7.84
CA TYR A 709 -13.43 41.05 -7.92
C TYR A 709 -14.45 41.44 -9.01
N LEU A 710 -14.62 42.74 -9.29
CA LEU A 710 -15.61 43.22 -10.24
C LEU A 710 -15.05 43.42 -11.64
N GLY A 711 -13.72 43.42 -11.80
CA GLY A 711 -13.04 43.77 -13.04
C GLY A 711 -13.06 45.28 -13.32
N GLY A 712 -12.03 45.83 -13.96
CA GLY A 712 -11.77 47.28 -14.12
C GLY A 712 -12.72 48.08 -15.00
N SER A 713 -14.04 47.91 -14.88
CA SER A 713 -15.03 48.65 -15.64
C SER A 713 -15.88 49.68 -14.83
N VAL A 714 -15.65 49.77 -13.52
CA VAL A 714 -16.46 50.68 -12.64
C VAL A 714 -15.82 52.07 -12.43
N ALA A 715 -14.56 52.28 -12.84
CA ALA A 715 -13.84 53.55 -12.65
C ALA A 715 -14.20 54.65 -13.69
N ALA A 716 -15.19 54.43 -14.60
CA ALA A 716 -15.58 55.39 -15.62
C ALA A 716 -17.01 55.97 -15.45
N ALA A 717 -17.62 55.80 -14.29
CA ALA A 717 -18.99 56.29 -14.01
C ALA A 717 -19.10 57.07 -12.67
N HIS A 718 -18.23 58.04 -12.46
CA HIS A 718 -18.48 59.17 -11.59
C HIS A 718 -17.77 60.42 -12.08
#